data_a19e1de22177383498e7b67185b68c5d
#
_entry.id   a19e1de22177383498e7b67185b68c5d
#
_cell.length_a   1.000
_cell.length_b   1.000
_cell.length_c   1.000
_cell.angle_alpha   90.00
_cell.angle_beta   90.00
_cell.angle_gamma   90.00
#
_symmetry.space_group_name_H-M   'P 1'
#
loop_
_entity.id
_entity.type
_entity.pdbx_description
1 polymer ?
#
loop_
_entity_poly.entity_id
_entity_poly.type
_entity_poly.pdbx_seq_one_letter_code
_entity_poly.pdbx_strand_id
1 'polypeptide(L)'
;MSWWWAGAIGAAKKQSENGDASRGHQSVALVVGVTGIVGNSLAEILPLSDTPGGPWKVYGVARRPRPNWNLDHPVEYIQCDISDTAETQAKLSQLTDVTHIFYVTWALRFTEAENIEANNLMFRNVLQAVIPNAPNLKHVCLQTGLKHYVGPFELVGKIEPHDTPYTEDLPRLNAPNFYYDLEDILAEEVATKKGVTWSVHRPHTIFGFSPYSLMNMMGTLSVYAAICKHEGMPLLFPGTESVWNAYSIASDADLIAEQEIWAAVDPNAQNEAFNIHNGDVFKWKHLWKVLAEQFGIEKYGLPESGKTVNLTELMKDKGAVWDKIVKDNQLLPNKLEEVGVWWFADFVLGAESIISCMNKSKEHGFLGFRNSKNALISWVDKLKAHKIVPQALLENSIQGDSESKHNQKQQQVNMSWWWSGAIGAAKKRSEEDEAPRGYQSVALILGVTGIVGNSLAEILPLADTPGGPWKVYGVARRSRPNWNEDHPVEYIQCDISDTAETQSKLSKLADVTHIFYVTWASKPTEEENCEINGLMFRNVLQAVIPNAPNLRHVCLQTGGKQYVGPFELYGKIEAHDPPFTEDLPRLNAPNFYYTLEDVMFEEVAKKEGVTWSVHRPDVIFGFSPYSLMNLIVTISVYAAICKHEGAPLIFRGSKEAWNGYAIASDADLIAEHEIWACVDPNAQNEAFNIHNGDLFKWKHLWRILAEEFGIEEYGFEEGESSITFAEAMKDKEQVWEEIVKKNQLLPNKLEQVGGWWFADLMFGGPGIVTNLNKTKEHGFLGFRNSKKSFVSWLDKMKDYKVVP
;
A
#
# COMPACT_ATOMS: atom_id res chain seq x y z
N MET A 1 9.98 -20.82 4.61
CA MET A 1 8.87 -20.97 3.65
C MET A 1 7.70 -20.18 4.22
N SER A 2 7.53 -18.95 3.76
CA SER A 2 6.45 -18.05 4.20
C SER A 2 5.31 -18.15 3.20
N TRP A 3 4.14 -18.57 3.67
CA TRP A 3 2.93 -18.74 2.87
C TRP A 3 2.08 -17.47 2.98
N TRP A 4 1.64 -16.88 1.89
CA TRP A 4 0.90 -15.63 1.88
C TRP A 4 -0.42 -15.72 1.15
N TRP A 5 -1.46 -15.26 1.79
CA TRP A 5 -2.85 -15.63 1.66
C TRP A 5 -3.73 -14.71 0.81
N ALA A 6 -3.22 -13.72 0.14
CA ALA A 6 -4.01 -12.68 -0.51
C ALA A 6 -5.10 -13.14 -1.52
N GLY A 7 -5.08 -14.41 -1.95
CA GLY A 7 -6.11 -14.98 -2.83
C GLY A 7 -6.69 -16.32 -2.36
N ALA A 8 -6.17 -16.89 -1.27
CA ALA A 8 -6.43 -18.28 -0.91
C ALA A 8 -7.70 -18.52 -0.09
N ILE A 9 -8.19 -17.51 0.65
CA ILE A 9 -9.35 -17.69 1.54
C ILE A 9 -10.63 -18.12 0.79
N GLY A 10 -10.88 -17.56 -0.40
CA GLY A 10 -12.02 -17.94 -1.21
C GLY A 10 -11.94 -19.38 -1.76
N ALA A 11 -10.74 -19.86 -2.04
CA ALA A 11 -10.49 -21.22 -2.51
C ALA A 11 -10.53 -22.24 -1.36
N ALA A 12 -9.98 -21.87 -0.20
CA ALA A 12 -9.97 -22.71 1.00
C ALA A 12 -11.39 -22.93 1.57
N LYS A 13 -12.25 -21.91 1.54
CA LYS A 13 -13.69 -22.06 1.93
C LYS A 13 -14.43 -23.09 1.08
N LYS A 14 -14.03 -23.31 -0.19
CA LYS A 14 -14.62 -24.36 -1.06
C LYS A 14 -14.03 -25.75 -0.87
N GLN A 15 -12.79 -25.85 -0.37
CA GLN A 15 -12.13 -27.16 -0.14
C GLN A 15 -12.46 -27.77 1.23
N SER A 16 -12.88 -26.98 2.23
CA SER A 16 -13.19 -27.48 3.57
C SER A 16 -14.42 -28.40 3.62
N GLU A 17 -15.25 -28.40 2.56
CA GLU A 17 -16.41 -29.30 2.46
C GLU A 17 -16.03 -30.78 2.16
N ASN A 18 -14.77 -31.08 1.83
CA ASN A 18 -14.30 -32.42 1.42
C ASN A 18 -13.07 -32.96 2.19
N GLY A 19 -12.70 -32.41 3.32
CA GLY A 19 -11.43 -32.72 4.03
C GLY A 19 -11.56 -33.63 5.24
N ASP A 20 -10.77 -34.68 5.22
CA ASP A 20 -10.59 -35.80 6.12
C ASP A 20 -10.38 -35.42 7.62
N ALA A 21 -11.24 -35.93 8.50
CA ALA A 21 -11.31 -35.64 9.94
C ALA A 21 -10.25 -36.37 10.82
N SER A 22 -9.15 -36.85 10.25
CA SER A 22 -8.23 -37.80 10.95
C SER A 22 -6.87 -37.24 11.36
N ARG A 23 -6.55 -35.93 11.14
CA ARG A 23 -5.28 -35.35 11.60
C ARG A 23 -5.47 -34.62 12.94
N GLY A 24 -4.69 -34.99 13.97
CA GLY A 24 -4.68 -34.29 15.25
C GLY A 24 -4.31 -32.80 15.07
N HIS A 25 -4.91 -31.90 15.86
CA HIS A 25 -4.63 -30.46 15.80
C HIS A 25 -3.16 -30.19 16.16
N GLN A 26 -2.50 -29.35 15.35
CA GLN A 26 -1.11 -28.92 15.58
C GLN A 26 -1.06 -27.70 16.53
N SER A 27 -2.06 -26.85 16.51
CA SER A 27 -2.17 -25.64 17.33
C SER A 27 -3.58 -25.50 17.92
N VAL A 28 -3.65 -24.85 19.08
CA VAL A 28 -4.90 -24.57 19.80
C VAL A 28 -4.97 -23.08 20.08
N ALA A 29 -5.93 -22.42 19.49
CA ALA A 29 -6.19 -20.99 19.66
C ALA A 29 -7.22 -20.72 20.74
N LEU A 30 -6.97 -19.76 21.61
CA LEU A 30 -7.94 -19.13 22.49
C LEU A 30 -8.24 -17.72 21.96
N VAL A 31 -9.41 -17.52 21.37
CA VAL A 31 -9.84 -16.22 20.81
C VAL A 31 -10.74 -15.53 21.85
N VAL A 32 -10.22 -14.49 22.50
CA VAL A 32 -10.94 -13.70 23.50
C VAL A 32 -11.57 -12.49 22.83
N GLY A 33 -12.90 -12.48 22.75
CA GLY A 33 -13.68 -11.52 21.98
C GLY A 33 -14.19 -12.09 20.65
N VAL A 34 -14.42 -13.39 20.57
CA VAL A 34 -14.79 -14.15 19.36
C VAL A 34 -16.05 -13.63 18.63
N THR A 35 -16.91 -12.85 19.26
CA THR A 35 -18.11 -12.23 18.67
C THR A 35 -17.87 -10.80 18.19
N GLY A 36 -16.67 -10.26 18.41
CA GLY A 36 -16.23 -8.95 17.89
C GLY A 36 -15.90 -9.00 16.41
N ILE A 37 -15.55 -7.86 15.82
CA ILE A 37 -15.27 -7.75 14.38
C ILE A 37 -14.10 -8.66 13.99
N VAL A 38 -12.94 -8.50 14.62
CA VAL A 38 -11.75 -9.30 14.32
C VAL A 38 -11.87 -10.72 14.87
N GLY A 39 -12.47 -10.87 16.06
CA GLY A 39 -12.72 -12.20 16.64
C GLY A 39 -13.58 -13.09 15.76
N ASN A 40 -14.57 -12.52 15.02
CA ASN A 40 -15.36 -13.26 14.06
C ASN A 40 -14.51 -13.69 12.85
N SER A 41 -13.64 -12.82 12.32
CA SER A 41 -12.71 -13.18 11.24
C SER A 41 -11.72 -14.26 11.67
N LEU A 42 -11.17 -14.20 12.89
CA LEU A 42 -10.33 -15.26 13.45
C LEU A 42 -11.09 -16.59 13.54
N ALA A 43 -12.36 -16.58 13.98
CA ALA A 43 -13.21 -17.77 14.06
C ALA A 43 -13.53 -18.40 12.69
N GLU A 44 -13.56 -17.58 11.64
CA GLU A 44 -13.75 -18.05 10.25
C GLU A 44 -12.45 -18.58 9.62
N ILE A 45 -11.29 -17.95 9.92
CA ILE A 45 -10.02 -18.22 9.23
C ILE A 45 -9.23 -19.34 9.91
N LEU A 46 -9.11 -19.33 11.23
CA LEU A 46 -8.29 -20.31 11.96
C LEU A 46 -8.63 -21.78 11.62
N PRO A 47 -9.92 -22.18 11.50
CA PRO A 47 -10.27 -23.57 11.22
C PRO A 47 -10.00 -24.04 9.79
N LEU A 48 -9.63 -23.13 8.86
CA LEU A 48 -9.35 -23.51 7.47
C LEU A 48 -8.09 -24.40 7.40
N SER A 49 -8.11 -25.40 6.53
CA SER A 49 -7.09 -26.45 6.46
C SER A 49 -5.71 -25.94 6.10
N ASP A 50 -5.62 -24.84 5.40
CA ASP A 50 -4.39 -24.21 4.91
C ASP A 50 -3.96 -22.98 5.73
N THR A 51 -4.63 -22.68 6.86
CA THR A 51 -4.20 -21.64 7.79
C THR A 51 -2.81 -21.93 8.36
N PRO A 52 -1.86 -20.98 8.28
CA PRO A 52 -0.51 -21.16 8.85
C PRO A 52 -0.56 -21.62 10.31
N GLY A 53 0.33 -22.53 10.69
CA GLY A 53 0.36 -23.14 12.03
C GLY A 53 -0.71 -24.20 12.29
N GLY A 54 -1.61 -24.42 11.32
CA GLY A 54 -2.70 -25.39 11.42
C GLY A 54 -2.28 -26.86 11.24
N PRO A 55 -3.24 -27.79 11.41
CA PRO A 55 -4.67 -27.55 11.69
C PRO A 55 -4.92 -26.99 13.10
N TRP A 56 -5.86 -26.05 13.21
CA TRP A 56 -6.18 -25.33 14.42
C TRP A 56 -7.45 -25.88 15.10
N LYS A 57 -7.38 -26.10 16.43
CA LYS A 57 -8.53 -26.14 17.30
C LYS A 57 -8.78 -24.72 17.84
N VAL A 58 -10.04 -24.30 17.92
CA VAL A 58 -10.37 -22.93 18.34
C VAL A 58 -11.32 -22.95 19.53
N TYR A 59 -10.90 -22.34 20.64
CA TYR A 59 -11.76 -21.94 21.74
C TYR A 59 -12.13 -20.46 21.55
N GLY A 60 -13.44 -20.15 21.57
CA GLY A 60 -13.93 -18.80 21.43
C GLY A 60 -14.60 -18.29 22.70
N VAL A 61 -14.08 -17.21 23.29
CA VAL A 61 -14.59 -16.62 24.54
C VAL A 61 -15.34 -15.33 24.27
N ALA A 62 -16.56 -15.22 24.78
CA ALA A 62 -17.32 -13.98 24.79
C ALA A 62 -18.31 -13.94 25.97
N ARG A 63 -18.67 -12.72 26.38
CA ARG A 63 -19.63 -12.48 27.48
C ARG A 63 -21.06 -12.87 27.12
N ARG A 64 -21.47 -12.62 25.86
CA ARG A 64 -22.82 -12.92 25.38
C ARG A 64 -22.95 -14.40 25.03
N PRO A 65 -24.20 -14.96 24.99
CA PRO A 65 -24.46 -16.27 24.40
C PRO A 65 -23.98 -16.35 22.96
N ARG A 66 -23.74 -17.58 22.49
CA ARG A 66 -23.29 -17.79 21.10
C ARG A 66 -24.34 -17.25 20.12
N PRO A 67 -23.97 -16.32 19.23
CA PRO A 67 -24.90 -15.74 18.28
C PRO A 67 -25.22 -16.69 17.11
N ASN A 68 -26.39 -16.52 16.50
CA ASN A 68 -26.89 -17.40 15.43
C ASN A 68 -26.04 -17.32 14.15
N TRP A 69 -25.36 -16.18 13.88
CA TRP A 69 -24.57 -16.01 12.67
C TRP A 69 -23.22 -16.72 12.65
N ASN A 70 -22.76 -17.26 13.80
CA ASN A 70 -21.51 -18.01 13.87
C ASN A 70 -21.70 -19.47 14.37
N LEU A 71 -22.92 -19.98 14.34
CA LEU A 71 -23.20 -21.36 14.75
C LEU A 71 -22.47 -22.40 13.88
N ASP A 72 -22.25 -22.08 12.61
CA ASP A 72 -21.59 -22.97 11.64
C ASP A 72 -20.05 -22.95 11.76
N HIS A 73 -19.48 -22.01 12.52
CA HIS A 73 -18.04 -21.99 12.74
C HIS A 73 -17.63 -23.14 13.68
N PRO A 74 -16.61 -23.94 13.34
CA PRO A 74 -16.12 -25.05 14.16
C PRO A 74 -15.29 -24.53 15.36
N VAL A 75 -15.96 -23.82 16.27
CA VAL A 75 -15.39 -23.16 17.45
C VAL A 75 -16.05 -23.75 18.70
N GLU A 76 -15.25 -24.17 19.65
CA GLU A 76 -15.71 -24.49 21.00
C GLU A 76 -16.00 -23.19 21.77
N TYR A 77 -17.28 -22.85 21.88
CA TYR A 77 -17.71 -21.58 22.43
C TYR A 77 -17.81 -21.61 23.97
N ILE A 78 -17.15 -20.65 24.61
CA ILE A 78 -17.12 -20.47 26.06
C ILE A 78 -17.77 -19.11 26.41
N GLN A 79 -18.96 -19.16 26.98
CA GLN A 79 -19.57 -17.94 27.52
C GLN A 79 -18.88 -17.61 28.85
N CYS A 80 -18.21 -16.44 28.94
CA CYS A 80 -17.49 -16.00 30.12
C CYS A 80 -17.42 -14.46 30.17
N ASP A 81 -17.75 -13.89 31.31
CA ASP A 81 -17.42 -12.47 31.60
C ASP A 81 -16.01 -12.38 32.18
N ILE A 82 -15.06 -12.01 31.34
CA ILE A 82 -13.65 -11.92 31.75
C ILE A 82 -13.35 -10.76 32.72
N SER A 83 -14.33 -9.91 33.04
CA SER A 83 -14.23 -8.93 34.13
C SER A 83 -14.47 -9.56 35.52
N ASP A 84 -15.10 -10.74 35.56
CA ASP A 84 -15.22 -11.55 36.78
C ASP A 84 -14.02 -12.50 36.91
N THR A 85 -13.17 -12.22 37.88
CA THR A 85 -11.94 -12.99 38.13
C THR A 85 -12.22 -14.45 38.45
N ALA A 86 -13.26 -14.71 39.30
CA ALA A 86 -13.59 -16.06 39.72
C ALA A 86 -14.18 -16.90 38.58
N GLU A 87 -15.06 -16.31 37.75
CA GLU A 87 -15.62 -16.95 36.57
C GLU A 87 -14.51 -17.24 35.55
N THR A 88 -13.62 -16.27 35.29
CA THR A 88 -12.50 -16.40 34.33
C THR A 88 -11.58 -17.52 34.76
N GLN A 89 -11.17 -17.54 36.03
CA GLN A 89 -10.31 -18.57 36.60
C GLN A 89 -10.96 -19.95 36.48
N ALA A 90 -12.25 -20.07 36.85
CA ALA A 90 -12.96 -21.35 36.84
C ALA A 90 -13.09 -21.94 35.43
N LYS A 91 -13.32 -21.10 34.40
CA LYS A 91 -13.54 -21.54 33.02
C LYS A 91 -12.29 -21.67 32.19
N LEU A 92 -11.31 -20.75 32.31
CA LEU A 92 -10.16 -20.71 31.44
C LEU A 92 -8.94 -21.49 31.96
N SER A 93 -8.79 -21.68 33.29
CA SER A 93 -7.68 -22.47 33.83
C SER A 93 -7.71 -23.95 33.42
N GLN A 94 -8.87 -24.44 33.00
CA GLN A 94 -9.05 -25.83 32.55
C GLN A 94 -8.55 -26.07 31.11
N LEU A 95 -8.25 -24.99 30.34
CA LEU A 95 -7.82 -25.06 28.95
C LEU A 95 -6.31 -25.32 28.86
N THR A 96 -5.89 -26.51 29.25
CA THR A 96 -4.48 -26.90 29.40
C THR A 96 -3.80 -27.15 28.04
N ASP A 97 -4.54 -27.33 26.96
CA ASP A 97 -4.07 -27.60 25.61
C ASP A 97 -3.81 -26.32 24.76
N VAL A 98 -4.15 -25.12 25.28
CA VAL A 98 -3.95 -23.85 24.58
C VAL A 98 -2.47 -23.61 24.24
N THR A 99 -2.24 -23.26 22.96
CA THR A 99 -0.89 -22.93 22.45
C THR A 99 -0.76 -21.45 22.05
N HIS A 100 -1.85 -20.79 21.69
CA HIS A 100 -1.85 -19.39 21.27
C HIS A 100 -3.07 -18.66 21.83
N ILE A 101 -2.87 -17.44 22.31
CA ILE A 101 -3.94 -16.56 22.79
C ILE A 101 -4.07 -15.39 21.81
N PHE A 102 -5.28 -15.12 21.33
CA PHE A 102 -5.64 -13.94 20.55
C PHE A 102 -6.59 -13.07 21.37
N TYR A 103 -6.08 -11.97 21.90
CA TYR A 103 -6.85 -11.04 22.72
C TYR A 103 -7.30 -9.84 21.90
N VAL A 104 -8.56 -9.86 21.42
CA VAL A 104 -9.13 -8.90 20.47
C VAL A 104 -10.42 -8.24 20.99
N THR A 105 -10.45 -7.96 22.30
CA THR A 105 -11.61 -7.36 22.97
C THR A 105 -11.21 -6.25 23.93
N TRP A 106 -12.13 -5.36 24.23
CA TRP A 106 -11.99 -4.32 25.24
C TRP A 106 -13.34 -3.86 25.77
N ALA A 107 -13.35 -3.17 26.90
CA ALA A 107 -14.53 -2.57 27.48
C ALA A 107 -14.45 -1.06 27.45
N LEU A 108 -15.46 -0.40 26.87
CA LEU A 108 -15.59 1.06 26.89
C LEU A 108 -16.13 1.54 28.24
N ARG A 109 -15.49 2.57 28.80
CA ARG A 109 -15.93 3.33 29.98
C ARG A 109 -15.93 4.83 29.65
N PHE A 110 -16.46 5.63 30.57
CA PHE A 110 -16.64 7.07 30.36
C PHE A 110 -15.32 7.85 30.39
N THR A 111 -14.37 7.42 31.21
CA THR A 111 -13.06 8.08 31.37
C THR A 111 -11.93 7.13 31.03
N GLU A 112 -10.77 7.69 30.68
CA GLU A 112 -9.59 6.88 30.42
C GLU A 112 -9.10 6.13 31.66
N ALA A 113 -9.21 6.72 32.84
CA ALA A 113 -8.88 6.04 34.08
C ALA A 113 -9.74 4.79 34.34
N GLU A 114 -11.05 4.88 34.08
CA GLU A 114 -11.97 3.73 34.16
C GLU A 114 -11.69 2.70 33.05
N ASN A 115 -11.27 3.15 31.85
CA ASN A 115 -10.82 2.26 30.78
C ASN A 115 -9.58 1.47 31.19
N ILE A 116 -8.60 2.13 31.79
CA ILE A 116 -7.38 1.51 32.34
C ILE A 116 -7.76 0.44 33.37
N GLU A 117 -8.53 0.80 34.38
CA GLU A 117 -8.92 -0.14 35.46
C GLU A 117 -9.64 -1.38 34.87
N ALA A 118 -10.67 -1.17 34.07
CA ALA A 118 -11.50 -2.26 33.56
C ALA A 118 -10.74 -3.18 32.58
N ASN A 119 -9.98 -2.61 31.65
CA ASN A 119 -9.28 -3.40 30.62
C ASN A 119 -8.05 -4.11 31.20
N ASN A 120 -7.31 -3.47 32.13
CA ASN A 120 -6.21 -4.10 32.84
C ASN A 120 -6.68 -5.34 33.64
N LEU A 121 -7.79 -5.21 34.36
CA LEU A 121 -8.38 -6.33 35.08
C LEU A 121 -8.77 -7.49 34.15
N MET A 122 -9.48 -7.16 33.06
CA MET A 122 -9.94 -8.17 32.09
C MET A 122 -8.76 -8.92 31.46
N PHE A 123 -7.71 -8.22 31.06
CA PHE A 123 -6.56 -8.82 30.41
C PHE A 123 -5.73 -9.67 31.38
N ARG A 124 -5.45 -9.14 32.60
CA ARG A 124 -4.77 -9.91 33.64
C ARG A 124 -5.53 -11.18 34.01
N ASN A 125 -6.85 -11.12 34.15
CA ASN A 125 -7.67 -12.29 34.47
C ASN A 125 -7.48 -13.42 33.45
N VAL A 126 -7.46 -13.09 32.15
CA VAL A 126 -7.22 -14.08 31.09
C VAL A 126 -5.82 -14.65 31.15
N LEU A 127 -4.79 -13.81 31.21
CA LEU A 127 -3.39 -14.26 31.22
C LEU A 127 -3.06 -15.09 32.45
N GLN A 128 -3.50 -14.66 33.60
CA GLN A 128 -3.25 -15.37 34.88
C GLN A 128 -4.05 -16.68 35.01
N ALA A 129 -5.20 -16.81 34.32
CA ALA A 129 -5.90 -18.07 34.24
C ALA A 129 -5.26 -19.07 33.26
N VAL A 130 -4.64 -18.60 32.16
CA VAL A 130 -4.17 -19.48 31.08
C VAL A 130 -2.67 -19.76 31.15
N ILE A 131 -1.81 -18.75 31.33
CA ILE A 131 -0.35 -18.89 31.23
C ILE A 131 0.20 -19.99 32.16
N PRO A 132 -0.19 -20.06 33.47
CA PRO A 132 0.31 -21.09 34.39
C PRO A 132 -0.18 -22.48 34.04
N ASN A 133 -1.37 -22.61 33.45
CA ASN A 133 -2.09 -23.86 33.25
C ASN A 133 -1.93 -24.46 31.84
N ALA A 134 -1.44 -23.71 30.86
CA ALA A 134 -1.23 -24.17 29.49
C ALA A 134 0.27 -24.43 29.21
N PRO A 135 0.79 -25.66 29.47
CA PRO A 135 2.22 -25.96 29.40
C PRO A 135 2.82 -25.74 28.00
N ASN A 136 2.02 -25.87 26.96
CA ASN A 136 2.45 -25.75 25.56
C ASN A 136 2.18 -24.35 24.96
N LEU A 137 1.88 -23.34 25.78
CA LEU A 137 1.67 -21.98 25.28
C LEU A 137 2.93 -21.45 24.61
N LYS A 138 2.77 -20.93 23.40
CA LYS A 138 3.85 -20.42 22.53
C LYS A 138 3.78 -18.92 22.32
N HIS A 139 2.58 -18.36 22.18
CA HIS A 139 2.40 -16.97 21.76
C HIS A 139 1.15 -16.32 22.37
N VAL A 140 1.26 -15.01 22.65
CA VAL A 140 0.14 -14.15 23.04
C VAL A 140 0.04 -12.97 22.08
N CYS A 141 -1.03 -12.90 21.33
CA CYS A 141 -1.36 -11.80 20.42
C CYS A 141 -2.29 -10.81 21.12
N LEU A 142 -1.96 -9.53 21.10
CA LEU A 142 -2.74 -8.42 21.66
C LEU A 142 -3.14 -7.45 20.55
N GLN A 143 -4.44 -7.24 20.34
CA GLN A 143 -4.92 -6.16 19.50
C GLN A 143 -5.11 -4.89 20.33
N THR A 144 -4.50 -3.79 19.87
CA THR A 144 -4.70 -2.42 20.37
C THR A 144 -5.28 -1.54 19.26
N GLY A 145 -4.64 -0.45 18.86
CA GLY A 145 -5.08 0.40 17.75
C GLY A 145 -4.41 1.76 17.71
N LEU A 146 -4.85 2.62 16.79
CA LEU A 146 -4.27 3.95 16.54
C LEU A 146 -4.34 4.92 17.73
N LYS A 147 -5.20 4.68 18.70
CA LYS A 147 -5.22 5.44 19.97
C LYS A 147 -3.83 5.48 20.63
N HIS A 148 -2.97 4.50 20.31
CA HIS A 148 -1.56 4.51 20.72
C HIS A 148 -0.84 5.81 20.35
N TYR A 149 -1.17 6.39 19.17
CA TYR A 149 -0.47 7.55 18.61
C TYR A 149 -1.18 8.89 18.83
N VAL A 150 -2.49 8.87 19.07
CA VAL A 150 -3.32 10.09 19.19
C VAL A 150 -3.81 10.35 20.62
N GLY A 151 -3.58 9.42 21.54
CA GLY A 151 -4.00 9.51 22.93
C GLY A 151 -5.46 9.10 23.17
N PRO A 152 -5.96 9.27 24.41
CA PRO A 152 -7.32 8.90 24.79
C PRO A 152 -8.36 9.79 24.09
N PHE A 153 -9.56 9.23 23.85
CA PHE A 153 -10.64 9.91 23.13
C PHE A 153 -10.99 11.30 23.71
N GLU A 154 -10.94 11.45 25.03
CA GLU A 154 -11.25 12.71 25.72
C GLU A 154 -10.17 13.80 25.56
N LEU A 155 -8.96 13.42 25.10
CA LEU A 155 -7.83 14.33 24.89
C LEU A 155 -7.51 14.55 23.38
N VAL A 156 -8.20 13.90 22.47
CA VAL A 156 -8.03 14.13 21.03
C VAL A 156 -8.30 15.61 20.70
N GLY A 157 -7.36 16.24 19.99
CA GLY A 157 -7.38 17.67 19.69
C GLY A 157 -6.98 18.61 20.85
N LYS A 158 -6.65 18.05 22.04
CA LYS A 158 -6.17 18.80 23.19
C LYS A 158 -4.70 18.56 23.53
N ILE A 159 -4.15 17.48 23.00
CA ILE A 159 -2.71 17.14 23.07
C ILE A 159 -2.17 17.13 21.66
N GLU A 160 -0.90 17.47 21.51
CA GLU A 160 -0.23 17.43 20.21
C GLU A 160 0.07 15.96 19.82
N PRO A 161 -0.53 15.45 18.75
CA PRO A 161 -0.24 14.09 18.29
C PRO A 161 1.12 14.05 17.59
N HIS A 162 1.66 12.86 17.39
CA HIS A 162 2.80 12.67 16.52
C HIS A 162 2.50 13.10 15.07
N ASP A 163 3.53 13.50 14.34
CA ASP A 163 3.38 13.78 12.91
C ASP A 163 3.21 12.48 12.10
N THR A 164 2.28 12.50 11.17
CA THR A 164 1.95 11.34 10.32
C THR A 164 2.90 11.25 9.12
N PRO A 165 3.09 10.06 8.51
CA PRO A 165 2.52 8.76 8.86
C PRO A 165 3.13 8.15 10.11
N TYR A 166 2.29 7.52 10.96
CA TYR A 166 2.75 6.92 12.21
C TYR A 166 3.54 5.64 11.96
N THR A 167 4.67 5.52 12.65
CA THR A 167 5.53 4.33 12.66
C THR A 167 5.60 3.75 14.08
N GLU A 168 5.95 2.47 14.18
CA GLU A 168 5.92 1.74 15.44
C GLU A 168 7.01 2.16 16.42
N ASP A 169 8.06 2.83 15.93
CA ASP A 169 9.19 3.37 16.71
C ASP A 169 8.91 4.72 17.38
N LEU A 170 7.76 5.34 17.11
CA LEU A 170 7.36 6.57 17.78
C LEU A 170 7.19 6.35 19.28
N PRO A 171 7.70 7.27 20.14
CA PRO A 171 7.57 7.15 21.58
C PRO A 171 6.11 7.22 22.05
N ARG A 172 5.81 6.68 23.20
CA ARG A 172 4.50 6.85 23.85
C ARG A 172 4.25 8.33 24.13
N LEU A 173 3.01 8.79 23.93
CA LEU A 173 2.60 10.14 24.34
C LEU A 173 2.62 10.27 25.85
N ASN A 174 2.91 11.46 26.35
CA ASN A 174 2.85 11.77 27.78
C ASN A 174 1.40 11.98 28.23
N ALA A 175 0.58 10.93 28.11
CA ALA A 175 -0.82 10.90 28.51
C ALA A 175 -1.24 9.49 28.94
N PRO A 176 -2.17 9.32 29.89
CA PRO A 176 -2.73 8.03 30.23
C PRO A 176 -3.34 7.36 28.99
N ASN A 177 -3.08 6.06 28.82
CA ASN A 177 -3.64 5.32 27.70
C ASN A 177 -3.70 3.83 28.03
N PHE A 178 -4.88 3.25 28.11
CA PHE A 178 -5.01 1.86 28.49
C PHE A 178 -4.29 0.89 27.54
N TYR A 179 -4.00 1.27 26.28
CA TYR A 179 -3.17 0.45 25.40
C TYR A 179 -1.74 0.31 25.90
N TYR A 180 -1.18 1.37 26.51
CA TYR A 180 0.16 1.32 27.10
C TYR A 180 0.21 0.34 28.27
N ASP A 181 -0.81 0.40 29.15
CA ASP A 181 -0.93 -0.51 30.29
C ASP A 181 -1.11 -1.96 29.83
N LEU A 182 -1.92 -2.22 28.77
CA LEU A 182 -2.06 -3.58 28.23
C LEU A 182 -0.75 -4.11 27.63
N GLU A 183 0.02 -3.28 26.93
CA GLU A 183 1.34 -3.67 26.42
C GLU A 183 2.32 -3.97 27.58
N ASP A 184 2.28 -3.20 28.67
CA ASP A 184 3.10 -3.44 29.85
C ASP A 184 2.70 -4.73 30.58
N ILE A 185 1.39 -4.97 30.77
CA ILE A 185 0.85 -6.23 31.33
C ILE A 185 1.26 -7.43 30.47
N LEU A 186 1.18 -7.31 29.12
CA LEU A 186 1.60 -8.36 28.21
C LEU A 186 3.06 -8.74 28.42
N ALA A 187 3.94 -7.75 28.48
CA ALA A 187 5.37 -7.95 28.69
C ALA A 187 5.66 -8.57 30.07
N GLU A 188 4.97 -8.11 31.13
CA GLU A 188 5.09 -8.61 32.48
C GLU A 188 4.65 -10.07 32.60
N GLU A 189 3.46 -10.41 32.14
CA GLU A 189 2.87 -11.75 32.32
C GLU A 189 3.56 -12.80 31.42
N VAL A 190 3.93 -12.45 30.19
CA VAL A 190 4.67 -13.34 29.27
C VAL A 190 6.07 -13.64 29.82
N ALA A 191 6.75 -12.69 30.46
CA ALA A 191 8.07 -12.91 31.08
C ALA A 191 8.06 -13.97 32.18
N THR A 192 6.90 -14.27 32.79
CA THR A 192 6.75 -15.31 33.82
C THR A 192 6.96 -16.73 33.29
N LYS A 193 6.85 -16.93 31.95
CA LYS A 193 6.95 -18.23 31.28
C LYS A 193 7.96 -18.24 30.15
N LYS A 194 9.07 -18.94 30.37
CA LYS A 194 10.15 -19.04 29.38
C LYS A 194 9.67 -19.66 28.08
N GLY A 195 10.01 -19.02 26.95
CA GLY A 195 9.74 -19.51 25.59
C GLY A 195 8.38 -19.10 25.03
N VAL A 196 7.58 -18.32 25.77
CA VAL A 196 6.40 -17.67 25.24
C VAL A 196 6.80 -16.34 24.60
N THR A 197 6.26 -16.07 23.41
CA THR A 197 6.48 -14.82 22.66
C THR A 197 5.19 -14.01 22.60
N TRP A 198 5.29 -12.79 22.09
CA TRP A 198 4.12 -11.92 21.96
C TRP A 198 4.13 -11.11 20.67
N SER A 199 2.96 -10.59 20.28
CA SER A 199 2.81 -9.55 19.26
C SER A 199 1.72 -8.56 19.64
N VAL A 200 1.88 -7.30 19.17
CA VAL A 200 0.88 -6.25 19.32
C VAL A 200 0.46 -5.75 17.96
N HIS A 201 -0.85 -5.65 17.71
CA HIS A 201 -1.41 -5.22 16.43
C HIS A 201 -2.19 -3.91 16.60
N ARG A 202 -1.89 -2.92 15.76
CA ARG A 202 -2.43 -1.55 15.84
C ARG A 202 -3.24 -1.19 14.59
N PRO A 203 -4.49 -1.72 14.48
CA PRO A 203 -5.36 -1.39 13.35
C PRO A 203 -5.83 0.07 13.38
N HIS A 204 -6.23 0.56 12.21
CA HIS A 204 -6.99 1.78 11.98
C HIS A 204 -8.50 1.52 12.16
N THR A 205 -9.37 2.37 11.54
CA THR A 205 -10.81 2.13 11.47
C THR A 205 -11.08 0.79 10.81
N ILE A 206 -11.72 -0.14 11.55
CA ILE A 206 -11.89 -1.52 11.10
C ILE A 206 -13.13 -1.63 10.19
N PHE A 207 -12.93 -2.16 8.98
CA PHE A 207 -13.99 -2.63 8.10
C PHE A 207 -14.21 -4.11 8.33
N GLY A 208 -15.41 -4.50 8.79
CA GLY A 208 -15.67 -5.89 9.09
C GLY A 208 -17.11 -6.13 9.58
N PHE A 209 -17.37 -7.38 9.93
CA PHE A 209 -18.70 -7.84 10.32
C PHE A 209 -18.77 -8.17 11.81
N SER A 210 -19.60 -7.45 12.53
CA SER A 210 -20.17 -7.84 13.82
C SER A 210 -21.34 -6.92 14.15
N PRO A 211 -22.55 -7.42 14.28
CA PRO A 211 -23.74 -6.57 14.52
C PRO A 211 -23.67 -5.76 15.82
N TYR A 212 -22.92 -6.24 16.81
CA TYR A 212 -22.95 -5.70 18.19
C TYR A 212 -21.59 -5.15 18.66
N SER A 213 -20.67 -4.83 17.77
CA SER A 213 -19.41 -4.22 18.14
C SER A 213 -19.55 -2.72 18.42
N LEU A 214 -18.88 -2.24 19.47
CA LEU A 214 -18.87 -0.82 19.87
C LEU A 214 -18.20 0.11 18.87
N MET A 215 -17.44 -0.42 17.93
CA MET A 215 -16.72 0.36 16.92
C MET A 215 -17.07 -0.14 15.49
N ASN A 216 -18.35 -0.50 15.28
CA ASN A 216 -18.83 -1.03 14.01
C ASN A 216 -19.13 0.08 13.03
N MET A 217 -18.10 0.49 12.26
CA MET A 217 -18.26 1.52 11.22
C MET A 217 -19.16 1.00 10.08
N MET A 218 -18.91 -0.21 9.57
CA MET A 218 -19.67 -0.74 8.41
C MET A 218 -21.14 -0.91 8.71
N GLY A 219 -21.51 -1.46 9.88
CA GLY A 219 -22.90 -1.56 10.31
C GLY A 219 -23.56 -0.20 10.47
N THR A 220 -22.88 0.73 11.15
CA THR A 220 -23.39 2.09 11.40
C THR A 220 -23.69 2.85 10.10
N LEU A 221 -22.75 2.88 9.16
CA LEU A 221 -22.93 3.57 7.88
C LEU A 221 -24.00 2.88 7.00
N SER A 222 -24.07 1.56 7.04
CA SER A 222 -25.09 0.80 6.31
C SER A 222 -26.51 1.04 6.87
N VAL A 223 -26.67 1.09 8.19
CA VAL A 223 -27.95 1.42 8.85
C VAL A 223 -28.36 2.86 8.53
N TYR A 224 -27.42 3.81 8.57
CA TYR A 224 -27.67 5.20 8.16
C TYR A 224 -28.16 5.28 6.71
N ALA A 225 -27.47 4.60 5.79
CA ALA A 225 -27.85 4.57 4.37
C ALA A 225 -29.25 3.92 4.19
N ALA A 226 -29.56 2.85 4.92
CA ALA A 226 -30.87 2.20 4.86
C ALA A 226 -32.02 3.12 5.33
N ILE A 227 -31.79 3.90 6.39
CA ILE A 227 -32.76 4.88 6.89
C ILE A 227 -32.93 6.01 5.87
N CYS A 228 -31.84 6.56 5.31
CA CYS A 228 -31.91 7.58 4.27
C CYS A 228 -32.70 7.08 3.06
N LYS A 229 -32.44 5.87 2.59
CA LYS A 229 -33.21 5.25 1.47
C LYS A 229 -34.68 5.12 1.79
N HIS A 230 -35.03 4.64 2.99
CA HIS A 230 -36.43 4.44 3.41
C HIS A 230 -37.21 5.74 3.48
N GLU A 231 -36.59 6.83 3.95
CA GLU A 231 -37.20 8.14 4.10
C GLU A 231 -37.06 9.04 2.85
N GLY A 232 -36.37 8.58 1.79
CA GLY A 232 -36.09 9.40 0.60
C GLY A 232 -35.17 10.57 0.86
N MET A 233 -34.32 10.48 1.89
CA MET A 233 -33.36 11.52 2.24
C MET A 233 -32.04 11.35 1.48
N PRO A 234 -31.30 12.44 1.22
CA PRO A 234 -29.95 12.35 0.69
C PRO A 234 -29.00 11.70 1.72
N LEU A 235 -28.02 10.94 1.23
CA LEU A 235 -26.96 10.36 2.07
C LEU A 235 -25.86 11.42 2.28
N LEU A 236 -26.05 12.29 3.28
CA LEU A 236 -25.11 13.35 3.60
C LEU A 236 -23.91 12.83 4.38
N PHE A 237 -22.72 13.30 4.03
CA PHE A 237 -21.49 12.92 4.75
C PHE A 237 -21.46 13.58 6.13
N PRO A 238 -21.31 12.82 7.23
CA PRO A 238 -21.42 13.37 8.59
C PRO A 238 -20.10 13.96 9.11
N GLY A 239 -19.07 14.02 8.29
CA GLY A 239 -17.76 14.55 8.65
C GLY A 239 -17.52 15.96 8.14
N THR A 240 -16.30 16.44 8.35
CA THR A 240 -15.84 17.73 7.85
C THR A 240 -15.46 17.65 6.36
N GLU A 241 -15.45 18.82 5.68
CA GLU A 241 -14.94 18.90 4.30
C GLU A 241 -13.46 18.50 4.21
N SER A 242 -12.68 18.78 5.25
CA SER A 242 -11.28 18.35 5.34
C SER A 242 -11.17 16.83 5.26
N VAL A 243 -11.94 16.08 6.05
CA VAL A 243 -11.94 14.60 6.04
C VAL A 243 -12.50 14.04 4.74
N TRP A 244 -13.52 14.70 4.16
CA TRP A 244 -14.08 14.32 2.85
C TRP A 244 -13.04 14.28 1.75
N ASN A 245 -12.11 15.24 1.75
CA ASN A 245 -11.08 15.42 0.74
C ASN A 245 -9.71 14.84 1.12
N ALA A 246 -9.47 14.52 2.40
CA ALA A 246 -8.20 13.98 2.86
C ALA A 246 -8.01 12.52 2.46
N TYR A 247 -6.73 12.10 2.36
CA TYR A 247 -6.39 10.69 2.28
C TYR A 247 -6.70 9.99 3.60
N SER A 248 -7.32 8.85 3.51
CA SER A 248 -7.68 7.99 4.64
C SER A 248 -7.27 6.56 4.38
N ILE A 249 -7.13 5.77 5.44
CA ILE A 249 -6.86 4.33 5.41
C ILE A 249 -7.88 3.59 6.26
N ALA A 250 -8.06 2.31 5.98
CA ALA A 250 -8.90 1.42 6.78
C ALA A 250 -8.19 0.09 7.00
N SER A 251 -8.63 -0.67 7.97
CA SER A 251 -8.13 -2.01 8.28
C SER A 251 -9.24 -3.03 8.07
N ASP A 252 -9.08 -3.92 7.11
CA ASP A 252 -10.01 -5.02 6.89
C ASP A 252 -9.87 -6.07 8.00
N ALA A 253 -10.97 -6.55 8.53
CA ALA A 253 -10.98 -7.47 9.67
C ALA A 253 -10.33 -8.83 9.36
N ASP A 254 -10.51 -9.34 8.13
CA ASP A 254 -9.86 -10.57 7.71
C ASP A 254 -8.34 -10.36 7.58
N LEU A 255 -7.90 -9.21 7.08
CA LEU A 255 -6.48 -8.86 6.97
C LEU A 255 -5.81 -8.70 8.35
N ILE A 256 -6.53 -8.12 9.33
CA ILE A 256 -6.04 -8.04 10.72
C ILE A 256 -5.86 -9.45 11.27
N ALA A 257 -6.87 -10.31 11.12
CA ALA A 257 -6.80 -11.70 11.57
C ALA A 257 -5.65 -12.46 10.91
N GLU A 258 -5.42 -12.26 9.62
CA GLU A 258 -4.28 -12.85 8.88
C GLU A 258 -2.93 -12.36 9.44
N GLN A 259 -2.79 -11.06 9.77
CA GLN A 259 -1.55 -10.54 10.36
C GLN A 259 -1.33 -11.08 11.78
N GLU A 260 -2.39 -11.20 12.58
CA GLU A 260 -2.32 -11.77 13.92
C GLU A 260 -1.92 -13.24 13.89
N ILE A 261 -2.50 -14.04 12.99
CA ILE A 261 -2.13 -15.45 12.78
C ILE A 261 -0.68 -15.57 12.27
N TRP A 262 -0.30 -14.72 11.30
CA TRP A 262 1.09 -14.67 10.82
C TRP A 262 2.06 -14.40 11.97
N ALA A 263 1.82 -13.37 12.76
CA ALA A 263 2.72 -12.99 13.85
C ALA A 263 2.80 -14.07 14.94
N ALA A 264 1.72 -14.83 15.13
CA ALA A 264 1.69 -15.93 16.10
C ALA A 264 2.56 -17.14 15.70
N VAL A 265 2.87 -17.31 14.39
CA VAL A 265 3.58 -18.49 13.90
C VAL A 265 4.90 -18.21 13.20
N ASP A 266 5.13 -16.97 12.72
CA ASP A 266 6.36 -16.59 12.03
C ASP A 266 7.45 -16.15 13.02
N PRO A 267 8.64 -16.76 13.00
CA PRO A 267 9.73 -16.39 13.91
C PRO A 267 10.24 -14.95 13.74
N ASN A 268 10.02 -14.32 12.56
CA ASN A 268 10.46 -12.94 12.32
C ASN A 268 9.50 -11.90 12.92
N ALA A 269 8.32 -12.32 13.38
CA ALA A 269 7.31 -11.43 13.94
C ALA A 269 7.22 -11.44 15.48
N GLN A 270 8.06 -12.23 16.12
CA GLN A 270 8.01 -12.43 17.57
C GLN A 270 8.52 -11.23 18.35
N ASN A 271 7.80 -10.89 19.45
CA ASN A 271 8.10 -9.81 20.38
C ASN A 271 8.15 -8.43 19.70
N GLU A 272 7.21 -8.20 18.79
CA GLU A 272 7.12 -6.99 18.00
C GLU A 272 5.71 -6.39 18.00
N ALA A 273 5.64 -5.07 17.79
CA ALA A 273 4.39 -4.36 17.53
C ALA A 273 4.32 -3.99 16.05
N PHE A 274 3.12 -4.11 15.46
CA PHE A 274 2.87 -3.84 14.04
C PHE A 274 1.64 -2.97 13.84
N ASN A 275 1.77 -1.96 12.98
CA ASN A 275 0.63 -1.30 12.38
C ASN A 275 -0.02 -2.21 11.34
N ILE A 276 -1.33 -2.09 11.17
CA ILE A 276 -2.07 -2.81 10.14
C ILE A 276 -3.14 -1.94 9.52
N HIS A 277 -3.14 -1.85 8.19
CA HIS A 277 -4.20 -1.29 7.35
C HIS A 277 -4.21 -1.99 5.99
N ASN A 278 -5.16 -1.65 5.12
CA ASN A 278 -5.36 -2.36 3.85
C ASN A 278 -4.19 -2.28 2.86
N GLY A 279 -3.26 -1.34 3.06
CA GLY A 279 -2.12 -1.14 2.17
C GLY A 279 -2.43 -0.25 0.97
N ASP A 280 -3.64 0.30 0.89
CA ASP A 280 -4.04 1.38 -0.02
C ASP A 280 -4.47 2.62 0.76
N VAL A 281 -4.68 3.71 0.03
CA VAL A 281 -5.29 4.94 0.53
C VAL A 281 -6.50 5.29 -0.30
N PHE A 282 -7.48 5.92 0.33
CA PHE A 282 -8.70 6.38 -0.33
C PHE A 282 -9.10 7.77 0.18
N LYS A 283 -10.06 8.41 -0.48
CA LYS A 283 -10.79 9.56 0.06
C LYS A 283 -12.23 9.15 0.36
N TRP A 284 -12.78 9.65 1.46
CA TRP A 284 -14.15 9.31 1.83
C TRP A 284 -15.16 9.65 0.75
N LYS A 285 -14.96 10.71 -0.02
CA LYS A 285 -15.85 11.06 -1.15
C LYS A 285 -16.00 9.94 -2.19
N HIS A 286 -14.94 9.15 -2.42
CA HIS A 286 -14.99 8.02 -3.33
C HIS A 286 -15.75 6.83 -2.74
N LEU A 287 -15.46 6.48 -1.48
CA LEU A 287 -16.16 5.39 -0.79
C LEU A 287 -17.62 5.74 -0.48
N TRP A 288 -17.92 7.02 -0.24
CA TRP A 288 -19.29 7.48 0.01
C TRP A 288 -20.19 7.30 -1.20
N LYS A 289 -19.66 7.55 -2.40
CA LYS A 289 -20.33 7.24 -3.65
C LYS A 289 -20.68 5.74 -3.74
N VAL A 290 -19.72 4.88 -3.44
CA VAL A 290 -19.92 3.41 -3.45
C VAL A 290 -21.00 3.00 -2.43
N LEU A 291 -20.99 3.57 -1.23
CA LEU A 291 -22.02 3.31 -0.22
C LEU A 291 -23.40 3.74 -0.71
N ALA A 292 -23.52 4.92 -1.32
CA ALA A 292 -24.77 5.41 -1.90
C ALA A 292 -25.30 4.45 -3.00
N GLU A 293 -24.40 4.00 -3.89
CA GLU A 293 -24.73 3.03 -4.94
C GLU A 293 -25.20 1.69 -4.37
N GLN A 294 -24.57 1.20 -3.28
CA GLN A 294 -24.96 -0.04 -2.61
C GLN A 294 -26.39 -0.02 -2.04
N PHE A 295 -26.94 1.14 -1.74
CA PHE A 295 -28.31 1.32 -1.25
C PHE A 295 -29.24 1.99 -2.28
N GLY A 296 -28.79 2.25 -3.51
CA GLY A 296 -29.57 2.89 -4.56
C GLY A 296 -30.00 4.32 -4.20
N ILE A 297 -29.10 5.10 -3.60
CA ILE A 297 -29.33 6.50 -3.22
C ILE A 297 -28.65 7.40 -4.25
N GLU A 298 -29.44 8.20 -4.98
CA GLU A 298 -28.92 9.07 -6.04
C GLU A 298 -28.28 10.37 -5.51
N LYS A 299 -28.82 10.91 -4.39
CA LYS A 299 -28.35 12.17 -3.80
C LYS A 299 -27.46 11.88 -2.60
N TYR A 300 -26.17 12.22 -2.72
CA TYR A 300 -25.18 12.04 -1.66
C TYR A 300 -24.13 13.13 -1.70
N GLY A 301 -23.39 13.31 -0.62
CA GLY A 301 -22.25 14.24 -0.55
C GLY A 301 -22.24 15.11 0.69
N LEU A 302 -21.52 16.23 0.61
CA LEU A 302 -21.47 17.21 1.69
C LEU A 302 -22.78 18.00 1.77
N PRO A 303 -23.18 18.47 2.98
CA PRO A 303 -24.34 19.35 3.15
C PRO A 303 -24.14 20.69 2.44
N GLU A 304 -25.13 21.15 1.66
CA GLU A 304 -25.09 22.46 0.97
C GLU A 304 -24.95 23.64 1.94
N SER A 305 -25.38 23.46 3.18
CA SER A 305 -25.30 24.51 4.23
C SER A 305 -23.88 24.75 4.75
N GLY A 306 -22.89 23.91 4.38
CA GLY A 306 -21.54 23.93 4.95
C GLY A 306 -21.46 23.53 6.43
N LYS A 307 -22.59 23.13 7.05
CA LYS A 307 -22.61 22.65 8.44
C LYS A 307 -22.45 21.13 8.47
N THR A 308 -21.56 20.66 9.34
CA THR A 308 -21.38 19.21 9.58
C THR A 308 -22.67 18.57 10.09
N VAL A 309 -23.03 17.41 9.55
CA VAL A 309 -24.12 16.56 10.06
C VAL A 309 -23.60 15.80 11.29
N ASN A 310 -24.35 15.82 12.38
CA ASN A 310 -24.09 14.99 13.54
C ASN A 310 -25.05 13.79 13.53
N LEU A 311 -24.55 12.58 13.35
CA LEU A 311 -25.37 11.36 13.26
C LEU A 311 -26.04 11.03 14.58
N THR A 312 -25.40 11.30 15.70
CA THR A 312 -25.97 11.07 17.03
C THR A 312 -27.27 11.84 17.21
N GLU A 313 -27.30 13.10 16.82
CA GLU A 313 -28.53 13.93 16.88
C GLU A 313 -29.54 13.57 15.77
N LEU A 314 -29.07 13.30 14.55
CA LEU A 314 -29.92 12.98 13.41
C LEU A 314 -30.68 11.65 13.60
N MET A 315 -30.06 10.69 14.24
CA MET A 315 -30.60 9.33 14.42
C MET A 315 -31.37 9.14 15.74
N LYS A 316 -31.35 10.14 16.63
CA LYS A 316 -31.94 10.07 17.98
C LYS A 316 -33.38 9.57 18.03
N ASP A 317 -34.22 10.00 17.09
CA ASP A 317 -35.65 9.69 17.05
C ASP A 317 -35.99 8.69 15.92
N LYS A 318 -35.00 7.96 15.36
CA LYS A 318 -35.19 7.05 14.23
C LYS A 318 -35.49 5.59 14.63
N GLY A 319 -35.60 5.30 15.92
CA GLY A 319 -35.91 3.95 16.41
C GLY A 319 -37.15 3.31 15.77
N ALA A 320 -38.27 4.05 15.74
CA ALA A 320 -39.49 3.56 15.11
C ALA A 320 -39.40 3.36 13.59
N VAL A 321 -38.59 4.20 12.92
CA VAL A 321 -38.28 4.05 11.49
C VAL A 321 -37.49 2.77 11.26
N TRP A 322 -36.49 2.54 12.12
CA TRP A 322 -35.68 1.32 12.04
C TRP A 322 -36.50 0.06 12.32
N ASP A 323 -37.36 0.05 13.34
CA ASP A 323 -38.26 -1.09 13.65
C ASP A 323 -39.14 -1.43 12.45
N LYS A 324 -39.64 -0.40 11.72
CA LYS A 324 -40.38 -0.59 10.49
C LYS A 324 -39.51 -1.19 9.38
N ILE A 325 -38.28 -0.69 9.17
CA ILE A 325 -37.35 -1.26 8.19
C ILE A 325 -37.08 -2.74 8.50
N VAL A 326 -36.79 -3.07 9.75
CA VAL A 326 -36.54 -4.44 10.21
C VAL A 326 -37.72 -5.35 9.88
N LYS A 327 -38.96 -4.91 10.18
CA LYS A 327 -40.16 -5.66 9.91
C LYS A 327 -40.43 -5.84 8.42
N ASP A 328 -40.41 -4.74 7.66
CA ASP A 328 -40.79 -4.74 6.24
C ASP A 328 -39.79 -5.56 5.38
N ASN A 329 -38.53 -5.62 5.78
CA ASN A 329 -37.50 -6.38 5.09
C ASN A 329 -37.18 -7.74 5.73
N GLN A 330 -37.92 -8.17 6.77
CA GLN A 330 -37.71 -9.44 7.48
C GLN A 330 -36.22 -9.60 7.94
N LEU A 331 -35.66 -8.54 8.47
CA LEU A 331 -34.30 -8.55 9.01
C LEU A 331 -34.25 -9.35 10.31
N LEU A 332 -33.03 -9.70 10.74
CA LEU A 332 -32.82 -10.24 12.08
C LEU A 332 -33.30 -9.20 13.11
N PRO A 333 -34.09 -9.61 14.14
CA PRO A 333 -34.55 -8.69 15.17
C PRO A 333 -33.38 -8.01 15.86
N ASN A 334 -33.31 -6.70 15.75
CA ASN A 334 -32.29 -5.85 16.40
C ASN A 334 -32.89 -4.45 16.61
N LYS A 335 -32.30 -3.70 17.53
CA LYS A 335 -32.68 -2.30 17.80
C LYS A 335 -31.65 -1.34 17.21
N LEU A 336 -32.11 -0.12 16.90
CA LEU A 336 -31.26 0.89 16.29
C LEU A 336 -29.99 1.16 17.08
N GLU A 337 -30.09 1.25 18.41
CA GLU A 337 -28.98 1.48 19.32
C GLU A 337 -28.00 0.30 19.46
N GLU A 338 -28.40 -0.89 18.98
CA GLU A 338 -27.53 -2.07 18.96
C GLU A 338 -26.64 -2.11 17.72
N VAL A 339 -27.16 -1.63 16.59
CA VAL A 339 -26.48 -1.71 15.28
C VAL A 339 -25.89 -0.38 14.79
N GLY A 340 -26.41 0.75 15.29
CA GLY A 340 -25.97 2.10 14.96
C GLY A 340 -25.10 2.71 16.06
N VAL A 341 -23.81 2.75 15.88
CA VAL A 341 -22.84 3.35 16.82
C VAL A 341 -22.49 4.77 16.37
N TRP A 342 -23.45 5.66 16.49
CA TRP A 342 -23.43 7.02 15.92
C TRP A 342 -22.25 7.87 16.42
N TRP A 343 -22.00 7.86 17.75
CA TRP A 343 -20.89 8.60 18.36
C TRP A 343 -19.54 8.25 17.74
N PHE A 344 -19.34 6.97 17.39
CA PHE A 344 -18.08 6.50 16.80
C PHE A 344 -17.92 6.99 15.36
N ALA A 345 -18.98 6.95 14.57
CA ALA A 345 -18.98 7.51 13.22
C ALA A 345 -18.74 9.04 13.24
N ASP A 346 -19.44 9.78 14.12
CA ASP A 346 -19.22 11.22 14.32
C ASP A 346 -17.77 11.52 14.75
N PHE A 347 -17.19 10.70 15.62
CA PHE A 347 -15.81 10.86 16.08
C PHE A 347 -14.81 10.62 14.95
N VAL A 348 -14.90 9.49 14.25
CA VAL A 348 -13.94 9.12 13.20
C VAL A 348 -14.02 10.07 11.99
N LEU A 349 -15.22 10.45 11.57
CA LEU A 349 -15.44 11.30 10.40
C LEU A 349 -15.33 12.80 10.72
N GLY A 350 -15.40 13.17 12.00
CA GLY A 350 -15.22 14.54 12.46
C GLY A 350 -13.77 14.93 12.81
N ALA A 351 -12.90 13.94 13.07
CA ALA A 351 -11.50 14.15 13.39
C ALA A 351 -10.65 14.32 12.13
N GLU A 352 -9.45 14.91 12.27
CA GLU A 352 -8.49 14.96 11.17
C GLU A 352 -8.10 13.54 10.72
N SER A 353 -7.90 13.39 9.41
CA SER A 353 -7.46 12.12 8.84
C SER A 353 -6.03 11.80 9.27
N ILE A 354 -5.82 10.60 9.74
CA ILE A 354 -4.54 10.08 10.20
C ILE A 354 -4.12 8.88 9.35
N ILE A 355 -2.82 8.75 9.13
CA ILE A 355 -2.22 7.66 8.33
C ILE A 355 -1.10 7.02 9.15
N SER A 356 -1.07 5.69 9.18
CA SER A 356 0.03 4.89 9.69
C SER A 356 0.80 4.22 8.56
N CYS A 357 2.01 3.75 8.85
CA CYS A 357 2.89 3.09 7.92
C CYS A 357 2.96 1.58 8.24
N MET A 358 2.93 0.73 7.21
CA MET A 358 3.08 -0.73 7.33
C MET A 358 4.47 -1.24 6.96
N ASN A 359 5.46 -0.37 6.81
CA ASN A 359 6.79 -0.79 6.36
C ASN A 359 7.40 -1.88 7.26
N LYS A 360 7.24 -1.74 8.59
CA LYS A 360 7.76 -2.72 9.54
C LYS A 360 7.18 -4.12 9.32
N SER A 361 5.87 -4.27 9.23
CA SER A 361 5.25 -5.59 9.00
C SER A 361 5.66 -6.18 7.64
N LYS A 362 5.77 -5.36 6.60
CA LYS A 362 6.26 -5.79 5.28
C LYS A 362 7.72 -6.22 5.31
N GLU A 363 8.59 -5.49 5.99
CA GLU A 363 10.00 -5.81 6.18
C GLU A 363 10.21 -7.11 6.98
N HIS A 364 9.29 -7.41 7.91
CA HIS A 364 9.25 -8.67 8.65
C HIS A 364 8.61 -9.82 7.86
N GLY A 365 8.04 -9.54 6.67
CA GLY A 365 7.54 -10.53 5.74
C GLY A 365 6.02 -10.60 5.57
N PHE A 366 5.23 -9.75 6.23
CA PHE A 366 3.78 -9.69 6.00
C PHE A 366 3.45 -8.81 4.79
N LEU A 367 3.10 -9.44 3.66
CA LEU A 367 2.77 -8.75 2.40
C LEU A 367 1.27 -8.67 2.11
N GLY A 368 0.42 -9.00 3.09
CA GLY A 368 -1.03 -8.95 2.94
C GLY A 368 -1.53 -7.54 2.57
N PHE A 369 -2.56 -7.49 1.74
CA PHE A 369 -3.23 -6.25 1.36
C PHE A 369 -4.72 -6.47 1.12
N ARG A 370 -5.51 -5.38 1.13
CA ARG A 370 -6.90 -5.35 0.69
C ARG A 370 -7.16 -4.07 -0.10
N ASN A 371 -8.03 -4.16 -1.07
CA ASN A 371 -8.61 -3.00 -1.75
C ASN A 371 -9.74 -2.45 -0.90
N SER A 372 -9.59 -1.24 -0.34
CA SER A 372 -10.55 -0.65 0.60
C SER A 372 -11.96 -0.48 0.01
N LYS A 373 -12.08 -0.19 -1.29
CA LYS A 373 -13.36 -0.13 -2.00
C LYS A 373 -14.04 -1.51 -2.03
N ASN A 374 -13.28 -2.54 -2.42
CA ASN A 374 -13.80 -3.91 -2.49
C ASN A 374 -14.12 -4.45 -1.09
N ALA A 375 -13.33 -4.11 -0.08
CA ALA A 375 -13.60 -4.44 1.32
C ALA A 375 -14.92 -3.83 1.79
N LEU A 376 -15.17 -2.53 1.53
CA LEU A 376 -16.45 -1.89 1.87
C LEU A 376 -17.62 -2.63 1.23
N ILE A 377 -17.56 -2.92 -0.07
CA ILE A 377 -18.62 -3.63 -0.80
C ILE A 377 -18.87 -5.01 -0.17
N SER A 378 -17.81 -5.79 0.02
CA SER A 378 -17.91 -7.15 0.59
C SER A 378 -18.54 -7.17 1.97
N TRP A 379 -18.17 -6.22 2.85
CA TRP A 379 -18.73 -6.16 4.19
C TRP A 379 -20.19 -5.67 4.21
N VAL A 380 -20.57 -4.74 3.34
CA VAL A 380 -21.97 -4.34 3.15
C VAL A 380 -22.79 -5.52 2.63
N ASP A 381 -22.28 -6.27 1.67
CA ASP A 381 -22.96 -7.46 1.15
C ASP A 381 -23.08 -8.56 2.22
N LYS A 382 -22.07 -8.76 3.08
CA LYS A 382 -22.14 -9.68 4.22
C LYS A 382 -23.22 -9.26 5.24
N LEU A 383 -23.33 -7.95 5.53
CA LEU A 383 -24.40 -7.41 6.39
C LEU A 383 -25.78 -7.65 5.79
N LYS A 384 -25.97 -7.48 4.47
CA LYS A 384 -27.21 -7.80 3.75
C LYS A 384 -27.52 -9.30 3.77
N ALA A 385 -26.53 -10.14 3.49
CA ALA A 385 -26.67 -11.60 3.47
C ALA A 385 -27.11 -12.16 4.84
N HIS A 386 -26.57 -11.58 5.92
CA HIS A 386 -26.97 -11.92 7.29
C HIS A 386 -28.23 -11.18 7.78
N LYS A 387 -28.94 -10.47 6.89
CA LYS A 387 -30.19 -9.76 7.21
C LYS A 387 -30.02 -8.74 8.36
N ILE A 388 -28.87 -8.09 8.46
CA ILE A 388 -28.66 -6.99 9.40
C ILE A 388 -29.18 -5.68 8.80
N VAL A 389 -29.01 -5.49 7.51
CA VAL A 389 -29.53 -4.35 6.73
C VAL A 389 -30.29 -4.84 5.50
N PRO A 390 -31.22 -4.03 4.92
CA PRO A 390 -32.00 -4.45 3.78
C PRO A 390 -31.13 -4.65 2.52
N GLN A 391 -31.56 -5.58 1.68
CA GLN A 391 -31.06 -5.66 0.31
C GLN A 391 -31.61 -4.49 -0.50
N ALA A 392 -30.83 -3.94 -1.43
CA ALA A 392 -31.39 -2.98 -2.37
C ALA A 392 -32.50 -3.64 -3.17
N LEU A 393 -33.70 -3.04 -3.18
CA LEU A 393 -34.74 -3.45 -4.12
C LEU A 393 -34.25 -3.11 -5.52
N LEU A 394 -33.82 -4.12 -6.29
CA LEU A 394 -33.74 -3.99 -7.72
C LEU A 394 -35.16 -3.75 -8.20
N GLU A 395 -35.51 -2.52 -8.61
CA GLU A 395 -36.73 -2.31 -9.40
C GLU A 395 -36.69 -3.27 -10.59
N ASN A 396 -37.72 -4.11 -10.71
CA ASN A 396 -37.91 -5.00 -11.83
C ASN A 396 -37.92 -4.19 -13.13
N SER A 397 -36.79 -4.02 -13.75
CA SER A 397 -36.66 -3.58 -15.13
C SER A 397 -35.84 -4.59 -15.90
N ILE A 398 -36.60 -5.37 -16.68
CA ILE A 398 -36.16 -6.13 -17.84
C ILE A 398 -35.40 -7.43 -17.50
N GLN A 399 -36.17 -8.54 -17.49
CA GLN A 399 -35.69 -9.84 -17.97
C GLN A 399 -35.08 -9.64 -19.36
N GLY A 400 -33.77 -9.55 -19.43
CA GLY A 400 -32.96 -9.54 -20.61
C GLY A 400 -31.62 -10.14 -20.23
N ASP A 401 -31.41 -11.36 -20.72
CA ASP A 401 -30.19 -12.15 -20.64
C ASP A 401 -28.89 -11.35 -20.42
N SER A 402 -28.41 -11.37 -19.20
CA SER A 402 -26.99 -11.29 -18.94
C SER A 402 -26.65 -12.12 -17.69
N GLU A 403 -26.61 -13.45 -17.86
CA GLU A 403 -25.57 -14.22 -17.22
C GLU A 403 -24.22 -13.63 -17.66
N SER A 404 -23.87 -12.49 -17.12
CA SER A 404 -22.46 -12.11 -17.07
C SER A 404 -21.82 -13.12 -16.12
N LYS A 405 -21.35 -14.19 -16.74
CA LYS A 405 -20.37 -15.11 -16.19
C LYS A 405 -19.24 -14.29 -15.61
N HIS A 406 -19.32 -13.92 -14.35
CA HIS A 406 -18.17 -13.83 -13.50
C HIS A 406 -17.63 -15.26 -13.35
N ASN A 407 -17.18 -15.83 -14.46
CA ASN A 407 -16.15 -16.84 -14.45
C ASN A 407 -14.89 -16.11 -14.00
N GLN A 408 -14.76 -15.86 -12.68
CA GLN A 408 -13.46 -15.91 -12.06
C GLN A 408 -12.92 -17.31 -12.38
N LYS A 409 -12.17 -17.42 -13.48
CA LYS A 409 -11.14 -18.43 -13.61
C LYS A 409 -10.21 -18.22 -12.42
N GLN A 410 -10.45 -18.96 -11.34
CA GLN A 410 -9.45 -19.28 -10.34
C GLN A 410 -8.39 -20.12 -11.06
N GLN A 411 -7.51 -19.45 -11.82
CA GLN A 411 -6.21 -20.00 -12.10
C GLN A 411 -5.49 -19.99 -10.76
N GLN A 412 -4.96 -21.14 -10.36
CA GLN A 412 -3.94 -21.22 -9.34
C GLN A 412 -2.87 -20.20 -9.69
N VAL A 413 -2.86 -19.11 -8.95
CA VAL A 413 -1.76 -18.16 -8.98
C VAL A 413 -0.59 -18.91 -8.34
N ASN A 414 0.29 -19.42 -9.17
CA ASN A 414 1.65 -19.79 -8.71
C ASN A 414 2.28 -18.45 -8.29
N MET A 415 2.16 -18.15 -7.00
CA MET A 415 2.66 -16.92 -6.42
C MET A 415 4.17 -16.84 -6.59
N SER A 416 4.61 -15.85 -7.34
CA SER A 416 6.00 -15.43 -7.43
C SER A 416 6.40 -14.68 -6.15
N TRP A 417 6.61 -15.41 -5.05
CA TRP A 417 6.88 -14.91 -3.70
C TRP A 417 8.34 -14.57 -3.39
N TRP A 418 9.21 -14.62 -4.36
CA TRP A 418 10.66 -14.71 -4.17
C TRP A 418 11.47 -13.44 -4.40
N TRP A 419 10.82 -12.32 -4.75
CA TRP A 419 11.51 -11.11 -5.12
C TRP A 419 11.96 -10.19 -3.97
N SER A 420 11.23 -10.08 -2.89
CA SER A 420 11.51 -9.04 -1.87
C SER A 420 12.75 -9.28 -0.99
N GLY A 421 13.28 -10.50 -1.00
CA GLY A 421 14.48 -10.85 -0.24
C GLY A 421 15.64 -11.42 -1.08
N ALA A 422 15.40 -11.69 -2.37
CA ALA A 422 16.30 -12.49 -3.19
C ALA A 422 17.46 -11.69 -3.82
N ILE A 423 17.29 -10.40 -4.11
CA ILE A 423 18.29 -9.61 -4.82
C ILE A 423 19.60 -9.50 -4.02
N GLY A 424 19.51 -9.25 -2.70
CA GLY A 424 20.69 -9.22 -1.84
C GLY A 424 21.41 -10.56 -1.70
N ALA A 425 20.67 -11.68 -1.77
CA ALA A 425 21.21 -13.02 -1.72
C ALA A 425 21.74 -13.49 -3.08
N ALA A 426 21.11 -13.09 -4.18
CA ALA A 426 21.53 -13.40 -5.54
C ALA A 426 22.83 -12.69 -5.92
N LYS A 427 23.00 -11.43 -5.53
CA LYS A 427 24.27 -10.70 -5.71
C LYS A 427 25.45 -11.38 -5.01
N LYS A 428 25.22 -12.14 -3.93
CA LYS A 428 26.27 -12.93 -3.23
C LYS A 428 26.54 -14.32 -3.85
N ARG A 429 25.59 -14.89 -4.61
CA ARG A 429 25.73 -16.24 -5.19
C ARG A 429 26.28 -16.28 -6.62
N SER A 430 26.28 -15.14 -7.33
CA SER A 430 26.72 -15.07 -8.73
C SER A 430 28.23 -15.33 -8.93
N GLU A 431 29.01 -15.44 -7.85
CA GLU A 431 30.45 -15.69 -7.91
C GLU A 431 30.83 -17.20 -7.90
N GLU A 432 29.90 -18.15 -7.70
CA GLU A 432 30.26 -19.56 -7.44
C GLU A 432 29.79 -20.62 -8.46
N ASP A 433 28.95 -20.33 -9.49
CA ASP A 433 28.46 -21.37 -10.41
C ASP A 433 28.48 -20.96 -11.90
N GLU A 434 29.55 -21.25 -12.62
CA GLU A 434 29.60 -21.22 -14.08
C GLU A 434 29.41 -22.60 -14.72
N ALA A 435 28.22 -22.89 -15.23
CA ALA A 435 28.01 -23.80 -16.34
C ALA A 435 27.23 -23.06 -17.44
N PRO A 436 27.61 -23.10 -18.73
CA PRO A 436 26.93 -22.34 -19.80
C PRO A 436 25.54 -22.93 -20.05
N ARG A 437 24.52 -22.38 -19.42
CA ARG A 437 23.10 -22.63 -19.77
C ARG A 437 22.74 -21.70 -20.93
N GLY A 438 22.16 -22.25 -22.01
CA GLY A 438 21.63 -21.41 -23.10
C GLY A 438 20.59 -20.41 -22.57
N TYR A 439 20.60 -19.16 -23.08
CA TYR A 439 19.65 -18.14 -22.67
C TYR A 439 18.21 -18.53 -23.00
N GLN A 440 17.29 -18.35 -22.05
CA GLN A 440 15.87 -18.59 -22.22
C GLN A 440 15.15 -17.36 -22.80
N SER A 441 15.62 -16.17 -22.45
CA SER A 441 15.07 -14.89 -22.89
C SER A 441 16.16 -13.92 -23.31
N VAL A 442 15.81 -12.98 -24.20
CA VAL A 442 16.70 -11.95 -24.71
C VAL A 442 16.00 -10.58 -24.55
N ALA A 443 16.55 -9.75 -23.70
CA ALA A 443 16.05 -8.40 -23.42
C ALA A 443 16.73 -7.35 -24.31
N LEU A 444 15.96 -6.42 -24.85
CA LEU A 444 16.42 -5.18 -25.48
C LEU A 444 15.99 -3.99 -24.64
N ILE A 445 16.93 -3.32 -23.99
CA ILE A 445 16.69 -2.16 -23.12
C ILE A 445 16.98 -0.88 -23.90
N LEU A 446 15.94 -0.06 -24.17
CA LEU A 446 16.09 1.27 -24.75
C LEU A 446 16.21 2.31 -23.62
N GLY A 447 17.38 2.91 -23.47
CA GLY A 447 17.69 3.83 -22.37
C GLY A 447 18.48 3.19 -21.23
N VAL A 448 19.34 2.23 -21.53
CA VAL A 448 20.14 1.46 -20.56
C VAL A 448 20.99 2.29 -19.60
N THR A 449 21.30 3.55 -19.93
CA THR A 449 22.04 4.48 -19.06
C THR A 449 21.14 5.41 -18.23
N GLY A 450 19.82 5.27 -18.37
CA GLY A 450 18.84 6.00 -17.56
C GLY A 450 18.66 5.34 -16.18
N ILE A 451 17.82 5.94 -15.33
CA ILE A 451 17.63 5.48 -13.94
C ILE A 451 17.12 4.03 -13.92
N VAL A 452 16.00 3.75 -14.56
CA VAL A 452 15.41 2.40 -14.59
C VAL A 452 16.18 1.46 -15.52
N GLY A 453 16.68 1.98 -16.65
CA GLY A 453 17.51 1.20 -17.56
C GLY A 453 18.78 0.63 -16.92
N ASN A 454 19.39 1.38 -15.99
CA ASN A 454 20.53 0.91 -15.20
C ASN A 454 20.11 -0.22 -14.24
N SER A 455 18.98 -0.10 -13.54
CA SER A 455 18.45 -1.15 -12.66
C SER A 455 18.09 -2.43 -13.46
N LEU A 456 17.49 -2.29 -14.64
CA LEU A 456 17.24 -3.43 -15.53
C LEU A 456 18.56 -4.13 -15.96
N ALA A 457 19.61 -3.34 -16.27
CA ALA A 457 20.91 -3.88 -16.65
C ALA A 457 21.64 -4.59 -15.49
N GLU A 458 21.36 -4.21 -14.25
CA GLU A 458 21.87 -4.87 -13.04
C GLU A 458 21.08 -6.15 -12.68
N ILE A 459 19.75 -6.15 -12.87
CA ILE A 459 18.84 -7.21 -12.38
C ILE A 459 18.67 -8.35 -13.40
N LEU A 460 18.45 -8.02 -14.68
CA LEU A 460 18.17 -9.05 -15.70
C LEU A 460 19.22 -10.15 -15.79
N PRO A 461 20.55 -9.87 -15.70
CA PRO A 461 21.57 -10.89 -15.80
C PRO A 461 21.66 -11.83 -14.59
N LEU A 462 20.98 -11.54 -13.47
CA LEU A 462 21.04 -12.39 -12.28
C LEU A 462 20.40 -13.76 -12.55
N ALA A 463 21.01 -14.81 -12.01
CA ALA A 463 20.67 -16.19 -12.33
C ALA A 463 19.23 -16.60 -11.96
N ASP A 464 18.67 -15.95 -10.95
CA ASP A 464 17.32 -16.22 -10.42
C ASP A 464 16.26 -15.18 -10.89
N THR A 465 16.62 -14.30 -11.83
CA THR A 465 15.65 -13.38 -12.45
C THR A 465 14.57 -14.15 -13.23
N PRO A 466 13.26 -13.87 -13.00
CA PRO A 466 12.17 -14.52 -13.71
C PRO A 466 12.33 -14.47 -15.22
N GLY A 467 11.93 -15.55 -15.90
CA GLY A 467 12.09 -15.67 -17.34
C GLY A 467 13.53 -15.92 -17.81
N GLY A 468 14.49 -15.95 -16.85
CA GLY A 468 15.91 -16.18 -17.13
C GLY A 468 16.30 -17.62 -17.37
N PRO A 469 17.59 -17.84 -17.75
CA PRO A 469 18.66 -16.85 -17.87
C PRO A 469 18.47 -15.87 -19.02
N TRP A 470 18.81 -14.60 -18.79
CA TRP A 470 18.62 -13.50 -19.73
C TRP A 470 19.94 -13.12 -20.45
N LYS A 471 19.86 -12.97 -21.77
CA LYS A 471 20.80 -12.18 -22.54
C LYS A 471 20.30 -10.74 -22.61
N VAL A 472 21.17 -9.76 -22.49
CA VAL A 472 20.76 -8.34 -22.44
C VAL A 472 21.48 -7.51 -23.49
N TYR A 473 20.70 -6.87 -24.36
CA TYR A 473 21.15 -5.79 -25.24
C TYR A 473 20.76 -4.45 -24.62
N GLY A 474 21.72 -3.54 -24.47
CA GLY A 474 21.49 -2.21 -23.91
C GLY A 474 21.74 -1.11 -24.94
N VAL A 475 20.74 -0.31 -25.24
CA VAL A 475 20.80 0.78 -26.24
C VAL A 475 20.80 2.13 -25.54
N ALA A 476 21.75 2.98 -25.91
CA ALA A 476 21.77 4.39 -25.54
C ALA A 476 22.46 5.25 -26.64
N ARG A 477 22.13 6.53 -26.64
CA ARG A 477 22.71 7.52 -27.56
C ARG A 477 24.18 7.82 -27.30
N ARG A 478 24.54 7.85 -25.98
CA ARG A 478 25.94 8.10 -25.56
C ARG A 478 26.77 6.82 -25.63
N SER A 479 28.11 6.99 -25.66
CA SER A 479 29.02 5.85 -25.46
C SER A 479 28.81 5.20 -24.08
N ARG A 480 29.23 3.94 -23.97
CA ARG A 480 29.10 3.19 -22.71
C ARG A 480 29.82 3.94 -21.59
N PRO A 481 29.15 4.24 -20.48
CA PRO A 481 29.77 4.91 -19.35
C PRO A 481 30.56 3.93 -18.46
N ASN A 482 31.59 4.43 -17.79
CA ASN A 482 32.50 3.61 -16.98
C ASN A 482 31.80 2.95 -15.78
N TRP A 483 30.73 3.55 -15.24
CA TRP A 483 30.03 2.98 -14.07
C TRP A 483 29.22 1.72 -14.35
N ASN A 484 28.99 1.36 -15.61
CA ASN A 484 28.28 0.14 -15.99
C ASN A 484 29.09 -0.80 -16.91
N GLU A 485 30.40 -0.60 -16.99
CA GLU A 485 31.30 -1.46 -17.77
C GLU A 485 31.27 -2.91 -17.29
N ASP A 486 31.07 -3.13 -15.99
CA ASP A 486 31.04 -4.46 -15.36
C ASP A 486 29.69 -5.18 -15.57
N HIS A 487 28.64 -4.49 -16.04
CA HIS A 487 27.36 -5.16 -16.31
C HIS A 487 27.50 -6.06 -17.56
N PRO A 488 27.03 -7.32 -17.49
CA PRO A 488 27.10 -8.27 -18.62
C PRO A 488 26.04 -7.96 -19.68
N VAL A 489 26.18 -6.77 -20.30
CA VAL A 489 25.26 -6.20 -21.30
C VAL A 489 26.01 -5.99 -22.60
N GLU A 490 25.44 -6.48 -23.71
CA GLU A 490 25.91 -6.11 -25.05
C GLU A 490 25.45 -4.69 -25.37
N TYR A 491 26.37 -3.73 -25.30
CA TYR A 491 26.07 -2.31 -25.44
C TYR A 491 26.04 -1.87 -26.91
N ILE A 492 24.94 -1.21 -27.29
CA ILE A 492 24.72 -0.67 -28.65
C ILE A 492 24.54 0.84 -28.56
N GLN A 493 25.54 1.58 -29.04
CA GLN A 493 25.38 3.02 -29.18
C GLN A 493 24.50 3.31 -30.40
N CYS A 494 23.34 3.97 -30.18
CA CYS A 494 22.38 4.30 -31.23
C CYS A 494 21.53 5.51 -30.82
N ASP A 495 21.39 6.46 -31.76
CA ASP A 495 20.38 7.51 -31.64
C ASP A 495 19.08 7.02 -32.26
N ILE A 496 18.14 6.60 -31.44
CA ILE A 496 16.83 6.05 -31.90
C ILE A 496 15.90 7.12 -32.51
N SER A 497 16.28 8.39 -32.48
CA SER A 497 15.58 9.44 -33.25
C SER A 497 15.98 9.46 -34.72
N ASP A 498 17.14 8.87 -35.08
CA ASP A 498 17.54 8.63 -36.47
C ASP A 498 16.99 7.29 -36.96
N THR A 499 16.05 7.35 -37.87
CA THR A 499 15.37 6.16 -38.43
C THR A 499 16.34 5.23 -39.15
N ALA A 500 17.30 5.77 -39.94
CA ALA A 500 18.24 4.98 -40.71
C ALA A 500 19.25 4.27 -39.79
N GLU A 501 19.78 4.97 -38.79
CA GLU A 501 20.68 4.40 -37.80
C GLU A 501 19.97 3.30 -36.99
N THR A 502 18.73 3.55 -36.50
CA THR A 502 17.92 2.59 -35.77
C THR A 502 17.67 1.34 -36.59
N GLN A 503 17.20 1.48 -37.81
CA GLN A 503 16.97 0.35 -38.73
C GLN A 503 18.26 -0.44 -38.96
N SER A 504 19.38 0.24 -39.24
CA SER A 504 20.66 -0.41 -39.53
C SER A 504 21.21 -1.25 -38.36
N LYS A 505 21.01 -0.78 -37.12
CA LYS A 505 21.56 -1.41 -35.92
C LYS A 505 20.61 -2.42 -35.27
N LEU A 506 19.32 -2.10 -35.15
CA LEU A 506 18.37 -2.92 -34.38
C LEU A 506 17.69 -4.01 -35.20
N SER A 507 17.53 -3.86 -36.52
CA SER A 507 16.94 -4.91 -37.39
C SER A 507 17.74 -6.22 -37.40
N LYS A 508 19.00 -6.18 -36.98
CA LYS A 508 19.90 -7.35 -36.93
C LYS A 508 19.67 -8.21 -35.66
N LEU A 509 18.94 -7.72 -34.69
CA LEU A 509 18.71 -8.38 -33.39
C LEU A 509 17.56 -9.39 -33.49
N ALA A 510 17.77 -10.45 -34.27
CA ALA A 510 16.72 -11.46 -34.54
C ALA A 510 16.39 -12.35 -33.37
N ASP A 511 17.24 -12.40 -32.33
CA ASP A 511 17.07 -13.22 -31.13
C ASP A 511 16.27 -12.52 -30.00
N VAL A 512 15.91 -11.22 -30.15
CA VAL A 512 15.16 -10.46 -29.14
C VAL A 512 13.80 -11.11 -28.85
N THR A 513 13.51 -11.30 -27.57
CA THR A 513 12.24 -11.83 -27.08
C THR A 513 11.40 -10.81 -26.31
N HIS A 514 12.03 -9.81 -25.70
CA HIS A 514 11.38 -8.79 -24.88
C HIS A 514 12.01 -7.43 -25.12
N ILE A 515 11.19 -6.39 -25.27
CA ILE A 515 11.62 -4.98 -25.41
C ILE A 515 11.25 -4.24 -24.13
N PHE A 516 12.19 -3.54 -23.52
CA PHE A 516 11.99 -2.61 -22.41
C PHE A 516 12.26 -1.18 -22.89
N TYR A 517 11.21 -0.40 -23.03
CA TYR A 517 11.31 0.98 -23.50
C TYR A 517 11.18 1.95 -22.32
N VAL A 518 12.33 2.41 -21.78
CA VAL A 518 12.46 3.20 -20.55
C VAL A 518 13.20 4.52 -20.78
N THR A 519 13.01 5.11 -21.95
CA THR A 519 13.68 6.36 -22.39
C THR A 519 12.72 7.35 -23.01
N TRP A 520 13.11 8.62 -22.98
CA TRP A 520 12.40 9.70 -23.64
C TRP A 520 13.32 10.86 -23.98
N ALA A 521 12.88 11.75 -24.87
CA ALA A 521 13.56 13.00 -25.21
C ALA A 521 12.70 14.19 -24.78
N SER A 522 13.31 15.17 -24.11
CA SER A 522 12.65 16.42 -23.70
C SER A 522 12.73 17.44 -24.82
N LYS A 523 11.60 18.08 -25.13
CA LYS A 523 11.45 19.21 -26.03
C LYS A 523 10.73 20.35 -25.33
N PRO A 524 10.80 21.60 -25.85
CA PRO A 524 10.18 22.76 -25.22
C PRO A 524 8.65 22.70 -25.10
N THR A 525 7.96 22.09 -26.07
CA THR A 525 6.49 21.97 -26.07
C THR A 525 6.02 20.52 -26.04
N GLU A 526 4.79 20.31 -25.58
CA GLU A 526 4.22 18.96 -25.51
C GLU A 526 3.96 18.37 -26.90
N GLU A 527 3.60 19.20 -27.88
CA GLU A 527 3.44 18.77 -29.28
C GLU A 527 4.77 18.24 -29.84
N GLU A 528 5.88 18.94 -29.61
CA GLU A 528 7.21 18.48 -30.00
C GLU A 528 7.63 17.22 -29.24
N ASN A 529 7.21 17.08 -27.95
CA ASN A 529 7.42 15.85 -27.18
C ASN A 529 6.62 14.68 -27.78
N CYS A 530 5.38 14.89 -28.19
CA CYS A 530 4.57 13.87 -28.86
C CYS A 530 5.23 13.41 -30.17
N GLU A 531 5.70 14.35 -31.01
CA GLU A 531 6.32 14.07 -32.28
C GLU A 531 7.62 13.27 -32.12
N ILE A 532 8.56 13.78 -31.34
CA ILE A 532 9.90 13.15 -31.23
C ILE A 532 9.84 11.80 -30.50
N ASN A 533 9.09 11.69 -29.40
CA ASN A 533 9.01 10.45 -28.63
C ASN A 533 8.19 9.38 -29.37
N GLY A 534 7.13 9.78 -30.07
CA GLY A 534 6.39 8.91 -30.96
C GLY A 534 7.25 8.36 -32.09
N LEU A 535 8.07 9.22 -32.74
CA LEU A 535 9.03 8.81 -33.78
C LEU A 535 10.08 7.82 -33.23
N MET A 536 10.72 8.17 -32.10
CA MET A 536 11.74 7.32 -31.46
C MET A 536 11.20 5.91 -31.18
N PHE A 537 10.03 5.80 -30.57
CA PHE A 537 9.45 4.52 -30.25
C PHE A 537 9.02 3.73 -31.48
N ARG A 538 8.39 4.40 -32.44
CA ARG A 538 8.01 3.80 -33.73
C ARG A 538 9.22 3.24 -34.50
N ASN A 539 10.33 3.98 -34.55
CA ASN A 539 11.58 3.53 -35.16
C ASN A 539 12.05 2.20 -34.56
N VAL A 540 12.04 2.09 -33.25
CA VAL A 540 12.46 0.87 -32.54
C VAL A 540 11.52 -0.30 -32.88
N LEU A 541 10.22 -0.12 -32.74
CA LEU A 541 9.25 -1.19 -32.96
C LEU A 541 9.27 -1.67 -34.39
N GLN A 542 9.37 -0.76 -35.39
CA GLN A 542 9.45 -1.09 -36.79
C GLN A 542 10.79 -1.74 -37.19
N ALA A 543 11.86 -1.48 -36.49
CA ALA A 543 13.13 -2.15 -36.71
C ALA A 543 13.17 -3.58 -36.12
N VAL A 544 12.49 -3.80 -34.96
CA VAL A 544 12.61 -5.06 -34.21
C VAL A 544 11.47 -6.04 -34.48
N ILE A 545 10.21 -5.60 -34.46
CA ILE A 545 9.02 -6.50 -34.56
C ILE A 545 9.07 -7.41 -35.77
N PRO A 546 9.35 -6.90 -36.99
CA PRO A 546 9.41 -7.74 -38.22
C PRO A 546 10.58 -8.73 -38.23
N ASN A 547 11.68 -8.38 -37.57
CA ASN A 547 12.97 -9.09 -37.63
C ASN A 547 13.26 -10.03 -36.45
N ALA A 548 12.50 -9.95 -35.37
CA ALA A 548 12.64 -10.77 -34.18
C ALA A 548 11.49 -11.81 -34.11
N PRO A 549 11.61 -13.00 -34.74
CA PRO A 549 10.52 -13.98 -34.85
C PRO A 549 10.01 -14.46 -33.48
N ASN A 550 10.86 -14.48 -32.47
CA ASN A 550 10.54 -14.96 -31.12
C ASN A 550 10.13 -13.83 -30.15
N LEU A 551 9.83 -12.65 -30.63
CA LEU A 551 9.36 -11.55 -29.77
C LEU A 551 8.04 -11.95 -29.10
N ARG A 552 7.97 -11.77 -27.78
CA ARG A 552 6.84 -12.15 -26.92
C ARG A 552 6.18 -10.96 -26.25
N HIS A 553 6.97 -9.92 -25.88
CA HIS A 553 6.44 -8.82 -25.05
C HIS A 553 7.13 -7.49 -25.35
N VAL A 554 6.34 -6.42 -25.25
CA VAL A 554 6.80 -5.03 -25.29
C VAL A 554 6.39 -4.33 -23.99
N CYS A 555 7.38 -3.96 -23.17
CA CYS A 555 7.23 -3.21 -21.95
C CYS A 555 7.47 -1.72 -22.22
N LEU A 556 6.52 -0.87 -21.85
CA LEU A 556 6.58 0.59 -22.01
C LEU A 556 6.52 1.27 -20.65
N GLN A 557 7.54 2.05 -20.29
CA GLN A 557 7.48 2.94 -19.14
C GLN A 557 6.92 4.30 -19.54
N THR A 558 5.91 4.77 -18.80
CA THR A 558 5.36 6.13 -18.86
C THR A 558 5.48 6.83 -17.52
N GLY A 559 4.41 7.28 -16.87
CA GLY A 559 4.47 7.87 -15.52
C GLY A 559 3.22 8.62 -15.10
N GLY A 560 3.26 9.25 -13.91
CA GLY A 560 2.15 9.97 -13.28
C GLY A 560 1.57 11.14 -14.10
N LYS A 561 2.32 11.69 -15.05
CA LYS A 561 1.84 12.67 -16.04
C LYS A 561 0.60 12.20 -16.81
N GLN A 562 0.36 10.88 -16.87
CA GLN A 562 -0.86 10.27 -17.39
C GLN A 562 -2.15 10.90 -16.80
N TYR A 563 -2.10 11.30 -15.51
CA TYR A 563 -3.25 11.70 -14.72
C TYR A 563 -3.38 13.21 -14.51
N VAL A 564 -2.29 13.94 -14.65
CA VAL A 564 -2.22 15.39 -14.36
C VAL A 564 -1.96 16.26 -15.59
N GLY A 565 -1.70 15.64 -16.75
CA GLY A 565 -1.47 16.32 -18.02
C GLY A 565 -0.02 16.76 -18.23
N PRO A 566 0.25 17.49 -19.31
CA PRO A 566 1.58 17.94 -19.68
C PRO A 566 2.15 18.96 -18.67
N PHE A 567 3.47 19.00 -18.52
CA PHE A 567 4.15 19.84 -17.53
C PHE A 567 3.80 21.34 -17.66
N GLU A 568 3.65 21.84 -18.87
CA GLU A 568 3.31 23.23 -19.14
C GLU A 568 1.85 23.60 -18.80
N LEU A 569 0.99 22.60 -18.64
CA LEU A 569 -0.41 22.76 -18.23
C LEU A 569 -0.67 22.28 -16.80
N TYR A 570 0.36 21.87 -16.08
CA TYR A 570 0.24 21.40 -14.69
C TYR A 570 -0.38 22.50 -13.81
N GLY A 571 -1.46 22.16 -13.10
CA GLY A 571 -2.24 23.10 -12.30
C GLY A 571 -3.11 24.09 -13.10
N LYS A 572 -3.09 24.06 -14.44
CA LYS A 572 -3.89 24.94 -15.32
C LYS A 572 -5.07 24.20 -15.98
N ILE A 573 -5.09 22.89 -15.96
CA ILE A 573 -6.19 22.06 -16.43
C ILE A 573 -6.78 21.28 -15.26
N GLU A 574 -8.05 20.90 -15.34
CA GLU A 574 -8.69 20.04 -14.37
C GLU A 574 -8.08 18.64 -14.43
N ALA A 575 -7.28 18.31 -13.44
CA ALA A 575 -6.72 16.97 -13.28
C ALA A 575 -7.76 16.03 -12.65
N HIS A 576 -7.51 14.72 -12.76
CA HIS A 576 -8.30 13.76 -12.00
C HIS A 576 -8.11 13.95 -10.50
N ASP A 577 -9.08 13.49 -9.70
CA ASP A 577 -8.96 13.53 -8.23
C ASP A 577 -8.20 12.29 -7.73
N PRO A 578 -7.07 12.47 -7.00
CA PRO A 578 -6.29 11.36 -6.49
C PRO A 578 -7.00 10.66 -5.29
N PRO A 579 -6.64 9.41 -4.93
CA PRO A 579 -5.58 8.60 -5.53
C PRO A 579 -5.95 8.08 -6.93
N PHE A 580 -5.01 8.21 -7.88
CA PHE A 580 -5.26 7.87 -9.28
C PHE A 580 -5.24 6.35 -9.50
N THR A 581 -6.18 5.88 -10.33
CA THR A 581 -6.32 4.48 -10.75
C THR A 581 -6.15 4.36 -12.26
N GLU A 582 -5.80 3.18 -12.74
CA GLU A 582 -5.46 2.94 -14.13
C GLU A 582 -6.66 3.02 -15.09
N ASP A 583 -7.88 2.89 -14.55
CA ASP A 583 -9.15 2.97 -15.29
C ASP A 583 -9.64 4.40 -15.58
N LEU A 584 -8.94 5.41 -15.04
CA LEU A 584 -9.25 6.80 -15.32
C LEU A 584 -9.07 7.14 -16.81
N PRO A 585 -10.02 7.86 -17.43
CA PRO A 585 -9.93 8.21 -18.83
C PRO A 585 -8.75 9.15 -19.11
N ARG A 586 -8.27 9.18 -20.34
CA ARG A 586 -7.27 10.16 -20.79
C ARG A 586 -7.83 11.59 -20.65
N LEU A 587 -6.99 12.52 -20.24
CA LEU A 587 -7.34 13.95 -20.20
C LEU A 587 -7.46 14.49 -21.62
N ASN A 588 -8.31 15.50 -21.82
CA ASN A 588 -8.45 16.16 -23.12
C ASN A 588 -7.32 17.20 -23.33
N ALA A 589 -6.09 16.71 -23.39
CA ALA A 589 -4.88 17.50 -23.63
C ALA A 589 -3.84 16.64 -24.36
N PRO A 590 -2.97 17.23 -25.20
CA PRO A 590 -1.82 16.51 -25.76
C PRO A 590 -0.97 15.92 -24.64
N ASN A 591 -0.52 14.67 -24.82
CA ASN A 591 0.36 14.01 -23.87
C ASN A 591 1.18 12.95 -24.59
N PHE A 592 2.49 13.08 -24.57
CA PHE A 592 3.34 12.14 -25.31
C PHE A 592 3.24 10.70 -24.77
N TYR A 593 2.79 10.48 -23.52
CA TYR A 593 2.51 9.15 -23.02
C TYR A 593 1.35 8.49 -23.77
N TYR A 594 0.31 9.28 -24.09
CA TYR A 594 -0.80 8.78 -24.92
C TYR A 594 -0.33 8.40 -26.32
N THR A 595 0.56 9.23 -26.92
CA THR A 595 1.18 8.95 -28.22
C THR A 595 2.00 7.66 -28.19
N LEU A 596 2.78 7.44 -27.14
CA LEU A 596 3.56 6.19 -26.98
C LEU A 596 2.64 4.97 -26.84
N GLU A 597 1.60 5.03 -26.01
CA GLU A 597 0.63 3.95 -25.90
C GLU A 597 -0.03 3.64 -27.26
N ASP A 598 -0.46 4.66 -28.00
CA ASP A 598 -1.09 4.50 -29.32
C ASP A 598 -0.13 3.86 -30.33
N VAL A 599 1.14 4.30 -30.38
CA VAL A 599 2.19 3.70 -31.22
C VAL A 599 2.41 2.24 -30.85
N MET A 600 2.45 1.91 -29.56
CA MET A 600 2.62 0.53 -29.09
C MET A 600 1.45 -0.35 -29.55
N PHE A 601 0.22 0.09 -29.33
CA PHE A 601 -0.97 -0.68 -29.73
C PHE A 601 -1.01 -0.91 -31.22
N GLU A 602 -0.70 0.12 -32.03
CA GLU A 602 -0.65 0.01 -33.48
C GLU A 602 0.42 -1.01 -33.95
N GLU A 603 1.63 -0.94 -33.43
CA GLU A 603 2.75 -1.76 -33.95
C GLU A 603 2.69 -3.21 -33.42
N VAL A 604 2.29 -3.41 -32.14
CA VAL A 604 2.13 -4.76 -31.54
C VAL A 604 1.01 -5.54 -32.23
N ALA A 605 -0.09 -4.88 -32.60
CA ALA A 605 -1.21 -5.54 -33.31
C ALA A 605 -0.81 -6.13 -34.68
N LYS A 606 0.34 -5.73 -35.25
CA LYS A 606 0.84 -6.27 -36.52
C LYS A 606 1.47 -7.65 -36.39
N LYS A 607 1.70 -8.13 -35.16
CA LYS A 607 2.33 -9.44 -34.90
C LYS A 607 1.53 -10.24 -33.88
N GLU A 608 0.91 -11.32 -34.33
CA GLU A 608 0.16 -12.22 -33.45
C GLU A 608 1.05 -12.86 -32.37
N GLY A 609 0.53 -12.97 -31.14
CA GLY A 609 1.21 -13.59 -30.01
C GLY A 609 2.17 -12.66 -29.26
N VAL A 610 2.33 -11.40 -29.67
CA VAL A 610 3.07 -10.40 -28.90
C VAL A 610 2.12 -9.70 -27.94
N THR A 611 2.52 -9.65 -26.67
CA THR A 611 1.79 -8.96 -25.60
C THR A 611 2.48 -7.65 -25.21
N TRP A 612 1.83 -6.85 -24.38
CA TRP A 612 2.38 -5.57 -23.90
C TRP A 612 2.09 -5.32 -22.42
N SER A 613 2.86 -4.41 -21.82
CA SER A 613 2.54 -3.80 -20.52
C SER A 613 2.94 -2.32 -20.51
N VAL A 614 2.20 -1.52 -19.72
CA VAL A 614 2.51 -0.10 -19.48
C VAL A 614 2.73 0.11 -17.99
N HIS A 615 3.83 0.77 -17.66
CA HIS A 615 4.22 1.04 -16.28
C HIS A 615 4.22 2.55 -16.00
N ARG A 616 3.52 2.94 -14.94
CA ARG A 616 3.29 4.36 -14.58
C ARG A 616 3.89 4.69 -13.22
N PRO A 617 5.23 4.80 -13.13
CA PRO A 617 5.90 5.26 -11.91
C PRO A 617 5.58 6.73 -11.60
N ASP A 618 5.77 7.11 -10.33
CA ASP A 618 5.83 8.49 -9.86
C ASP A 618 7.28 8.99 -9.83
N VAL A 619 7.64 9.90 -8.92
CA VAL A 619 9.03 10.36 -8.73
C VAL A 619 9.95 9.17 -8.51
N ILE A 620 10.93 9.00 -9.40
CA ILE A 620 11.82 7.83 -9.38
C ILE A 620 13.03 8.10 -8.47
N PHE A 621 13.22 7.24 -7.48
CA PHE A 621 14.44 7.16 -6.68
C PHE A 621 15.36 6.13 -7.31
N GLY A 622 16.54 6.57 -7.78
CA GLY A 622 17.47 5.67 -8.45
C GLY A 622 18.74 6.36 -8.93
N PHE A 623 19.65 5.56 -9.47
CA PHE A 623 20.97 6.00 -9.91
C PHE A 623 21.02 6.26 -11.42
N SER A 624 21.38 7.46 -11.79
CA SER A 624 21.93 7.83 -13.10
C SER A 624 22.53 9.24 -13.00
N PRO A 625 23.81 9.43 -13.23
CA PRO A 625 24.44 10.76 -13.17
C PRO A 625 23.90 11.77 -14.18
N TYR A 626 23.29 11.30 -15.26
CA TYR A 626 22.93 12.12 -16.42
C TYR A 626 21.44 12.10 -16.76
N SER A 627 20.58 11.70 -15.85
CA SER A 627 19.14 11.76 -16.07
C SER A 627 18.60 13.16 -15.81
N LEU A 628 17.81 13.68 -16.75
CA LEU A 628 17.14 14.99 -16.65
C LEU A 628 16.16 15.10 -15.48
N MET A 629 15.65 13.97 -14.99
CA MET A 629 14.63 13.89 -13.94
C MET A 629 15.13 13.14 -12.70
N ASN A 630 16.43 13.25 -12.39
CA ASN A 630 16.97 12.65 -11.18
C ASN A 630 16.85 13.61 -9.98
N LEU A 631 15.76 13.47 -9.24
CA LEU A 631 15.47 14.35 -8.10
C LEU A 631 16.48 14.16 -6.97
N ILE A 632 16.91 12.91 -6.68
CA ILE A 632 17.88 12.64 -5.59
C ILE A 632 19.20 13.34 -5.86
N VAL A 633 19.76 13.22 -7.06
CA VAL A 633 20.99 13.93 -7.42
C VAL A 633 20.79 15.44 -7.30
N THR A 634 19.69 15.97 -7.81
CA THR A 634 19.41 17.40 -7.80
C THR A 634 19.39 17.98 -6.39
N ILE A 635 18.64 17.38 -5.45
CA ILE A 635 18.57 17.88 -4.07
C ILE A 635 19.86 17.60 -3.28
N SER A 636 20.61 16.56 -3.64
CA SER A 636 21.93 16.27 -3.05
C SER A 636 22.99 17.30 -3.47
N VAL A 637 22.99 17.71 -4.74
CA VAL A 637 23.85 18.80 -5.23
C VAL A 637 23.50 20.12 -4.54
N TYR A 638 22.20 20.41 -4.37
CA TYR A 638 21.73 21.56 -3.59
C TYR A 638 22.25 21.51 -2.14
N ALA A 639 22.12 20.38 -1.46
CA ALA A 639 22.61 20.20 -0.09
C ALA A 639 24.14 20.35 -0.01
N ALA A 640 24.88 19.83 -0.98
CA ALA A 640 26.34 19.97 -1.05
C ALA A 640 26.79 21.44 -1.20
N ILE A 641 26.07 22.22 -2.03
CA ILE A 641 26.32 23.66 -2.19
C ILE A 641 25.99 24.40 -0.90
N CYS A 642 24.83 24.17 -0.28
CA CYS A 642 24.48 24.76 1.01
C CYS A 642 25.52 24.46 2.08
N LYS A 643 25.98 23.20 2.18
CA LYS A 643 27.06 22.81 3.12
C LYS A 643 28.36 23.54 2.86
N HIS A 644 28.78 23.66 1.59
CA HIS A 644 30.01 24.34 1.20
C HIS A 644 30.01 25.83 1.57
N GLU A 645 28.85 26.48 1.40
CA GLU A 645 28.63 27.90 1.69
C GLU A 645 28.31 28.18 3.18
N GLY A 646 28.10 27.16 3.99
CA GLY A 646 27.60 27.31 5.38
C GLY A 646 26.20 27.88 5.46
N ALA A 647 25.38 27.64 4.43
CA ALA A 647 24.00 28.11 4.35
C ALA A 647 22.99 27.04 4.86
N PRO A 648 21.82 27.45 5.38
CA PRO A 648 20.76 26.52 5.78
C PRO A 648 20.18 25.77 4.57
N LEU A 649 19.74 24.53 4.80
CA LEU A 649 19.08 23.71 3.79
C LEU A 649 17.58 24.02 3.75
N ILE A 650 17.20 25.06 3.02
CA ILE A 650 15.82 25.52 2.90
C ILE A 650 15.07 24.72 1.82
N PHE A 651 13.90 24.18 2.17
CA PHE A 651 12.97 23.59 1.20
C PHE A 651 12.30 24.69 0.38
N ARG A 652 12.57 24.72 -0.91
CA ARG A 652 12.12 25.80 -1.83
C ARG A 652 10.91 25.38 -2.66
N GLY A 653 9.98 24.67 -2.03
CA GLY A 653 8.72 24.24 -2.64
C GLY A 653 7.51 24.87 -1.96
N SER A 654 6.33 24.38 -2.28
CA SER A 654 5.08 24.83 -1.67
C SER A 654 4.89 24.24 -0.25
N LYS A 655 4.03 24.89 0.55
CA LYS A 655 3.61 24.39 1.87
C LYS A 655 2.87 23.04 1.75
N GLU A 656 2.13 22.88 0.65
CA GLU A 656 1.42 21.65 0.32
C GLU A 656 2.38 20.50 0.04
N ALA A 657 3.48 20.73 -0.68
CA ALA A 657 4.52 19.74 -0.90
C ALA A 657 5.27 19.38 0.39
N TRP A 658 5.58 20.37 1.24
CA TRP A 658 6.29 20.17 2.51
C TRP A 658 5.52 19.31 3.50
N ASN A 659 4.21 19.60 3.68
CA ASN A 659 3.35 18.95 4.68
C ASN A 659 2.47 17.84 4.11
N GLY A 660 2.26 17.81 2.79
CA GLY A 660 1.42 16.84 2.11
C GLY A 660 2.05 15.46 2.02
N TYR A 661 1.22 14.48 1.71
CA TYR A 661 1.69 13.13 1.42
C TYR A 661 2.23 13.03 0.00
N ALA A 662 3.32 12.31 -0.14
CA ALA A 662 3.96 11.97 -1.40
C ALA A 662 4.25 10.47 -1.48
N ILE A 663 4.46 9.99 -2.69
CA ILE A 663 4.92 8.65 -3.01
C ILE A 663 6.19 8.74 -3.84
N ALA A 664 6.96 7.68 -3.85
CA ALA A 664 8.13 7.54 -4.73
C ALA A 664 8.18 6.12 -5.31
N SER A 665 8.86 5.98 -6.43
CA SER A 665 9.06 4.72 -7.12
C SER A 665 10.57 4.40 -7.13
N ASP A 666 10.96 3.35 -6.41
CA ASP A 666 12.33 2.86 -6.42
C ASP A 666 12.68 2.24 -7.78
N ALA A 667 13.82 2.58 -8.34
CA ALA A 667 14.22 2.14 -9.69
C ALA A 667 14.38 0.61 -9.80
N ASP A 668 14.89 -0.04 -8.76
CA ASP A 668 14.99 -1.50 -8.73
C ASP A 668 13.61 -2.14 -8.65
N LEU A 669 12.68 -1.55 -7.87
CA LEU A 669 11.29 -2.03 -7.79
C LEU A 669 10.54 -1.85 -9.12
N ILE A 670 10.78 -0.75 -9.84
CA ILE A 670 10.20 -0.55 -11.19
C ILE A 670 10.74 -1.63 -12.12
N ALA A 671 12.05 -1.87 -12.14
CA ALA A 671 12.67 -2.91 -12.97
C ALA A 671 12.12 -4.31 -12.66
N GLU A 672 11.98 -4.66 -11.37
CA GLU A 672 11.34 -5.90 -10.93
C GLU A 672 9.90 -6.02 -11.43
N HIS A 673 9.14 -4.96 -11.34
CA HIS A 673 7.74 -4.90 -11.79
C HIS A 673 7.62 -5.03 -13.33
N GLU A 674 8.51 -4.40 -14.08
CA GLU A 674 8.58 -4.51 -15.54
C GLU A 674 8.93 -5.94 -15.97
N ILE A 675 9.92 -6.56 -15.32
CA ILE A 675 10.31 -7.94 -15.57
C ILE A 675 9.16 -8.90 -15.21
N TRP A 676 8.52 -8.72 -14.05
CA TRP A 676 7.35 -9.51 -13.67
C TRP A 676 6.25 -9.45 -14.73
N ALA A 677 5.89 -8.25 -15.19
CA ALA A 677 4.81 -8.09 -16.17
C ALA A 677 5.15 -8.71 -17.55
N CYS A 678 6.44 -8.78 -17.91
CA CYS A 678 6.88 -9.44 -19.13
C CYS A 678 6.70 -10.97 -19.11
N VAL A 679 6.72 -11.60 -17.93
CA VAL A 679 6.74 -13.06 -17.81
C VAL A 679 5.49 -13.65 -17.15
N ASP A 680 4.73 -12.86 -16.39
CA ASP A 680 3.52 -13.34 -15.72
C ASP A 680 2.29 -13.21 -16.66
N PRO A 681 1.57 -14.31 -16.92
CA PRO A 681 0.40 -14.27 -17.81
C PRO A 681 -0.75 -13.40 -17.29
N ASN A 682 -0.83 -13.12 -15.99
CA ASN A 682 -1.85 -12.26 -15.40
C ASN A 682 -1.56 -10.76 -15.61
N ALA A 683 -0.34 -10.40 -16.01
CA ALA A 683 0.06 -9.02 -16.21
C ALA A 683 0.07 -8.57 -17.69
N GLN A 684 -0.24 -9.47 -18.61
CA GLN A 684 -0.20 -9.21 -20.06
C GLN A 684 -1.36 -8.33 -20.52
N ASN A 685 -1.04 -7.39 -21.42
CA ASN A 685 -1.98 -6.45 -22.03
C ASN A 685 -2.67 -5.54 -21.01
N GLU A 686 -1.91 -5.09 -20.01
CA GLU A 686 -2.39 -4.27 -18.91
C GLU A 686 -1.48 -3.06 -18.65
N ALA A 687 -2.08 -1.98 -18.13
CA ALA A 687 -1.37 -0.84 -17.59
C ALA A 687 -1.40 -0.87 -16.07
N PHE A 688 -0.30 -0.50 -15.44
CA PHE A 688 -0.12 -0.57 -13.99
C PHE A 688 0.53 0.71 -13.43
N ASN A 689 0.03 1.18 -12.31
CA ASN A 689 0.75 2.10 -11.44
C ASN A 689 1.82 1.33 -10.65
N ILE A 690 2.95 1.97 -10.40
CA ILE A 690 4.01 1.41 -9.57
C ILE A 690 4.65 2.49 -8.69
N HIS A 691 4.68 2.26 -7.39
CA HIS A 691 5.42 3.02 -6.39
C HIS A 691 5.81 2.13 -5.21
N ASN A 692 6.55 2.67 -4.25
CA ASN A 692 7.14 1.90 -3.14
C ASN A 692 6.11 1.20 -2.23
N GLY A 693 4.86 1.64 -2.23
CA GLY A 693 3.79 1.06 -1.43
C GLY A 693 3.67 1.65 -0.02
N ASP A 694 4.33 2.78 0.22
CA ASP A 694 4.17 3.62 1.40
C ASP A 694 3.93 5.08 1.02
N LEU A 695 3.51 5.88 1.99
CA LEU A 695 3.40 7.33 1.92
C LEU A 695 4.46 7.97 2.82
N PHE A 696 5.00 9.09 2.39
CA PHE A 696 5.89 9.92 3.19
C PHE A 696 5.57 11.41 3.05
N LYS A 697 6.20 12.24 3.88
CA LYS A 697 6.19 13.71 3.72
C LYS A 697 7.60 14.18 3.42
N TRP A 698 7.74 15.14 2.52
CA TRP A 698 9.07 15.66 2.14
C TRP A 698 9.83 16.23 3.34
N LYS A 699 9.18 16.84 4.31
CA LYS A 699 9.84 17.34 5.53
C LYS A 699 10.63 16.25 6.30
N HIS A 700 10.16 14.99 6.24
CA HIS A 700 10.87 13.88 6.88
C HIS A 700 12.12 13.47 6.11
N LEU A 701 12.05 13.39 4.77
CA LEU A 701 13.21 13.10 3.93
C LEU A 701 14.20 14.28 3.89
N TRP A 702 13.69 15.51 4.02
CA TRP A 702 14.52 16.72 4.07
C TRP A 702 15.42 16.76 5.31
N ARG A 703 14.87 16.32 6.45
CA ARG A 703 15.67 16.14 7.67
C ARG A 703 16.80 15.13 7.45
N ILE A 704 16.49 13.99 6.82
CA ILE A 704 17.50 12.97 6.52
C ILE A 704 18.56 13.53 5.58
N LEU A 705 18.16 14.27 4.54
CA LEU A 705 19.11 14.92 3.64
C LEU A 705 20.04 15.88 4.39
N ALA A 706 19.52 16.67 5.32
CA ALA A 706 20.32 17.55 6.17
C ALA A 706 21.30 16.78 7.06
N GLU A 707 20.85 15.70 7.70
CA GLU A 707 21.65 14.81 8.52
C GLU A 707 22.79 14.19 7.71
N GLU A 708 22.51 13.70 6.47
CA GLU A 708 23.47 13.05 5.58
C GLU A 708 24.58 13.99 5.08
N PHE A 709 24.28 15.28 4.94
CA PHE A 709 25.26 16.31 4.58
C PHE A 709 25.82 17.08 5.79
N GLY A 710 25.40 16.73 7.01
CA GLY A 710 25.84 17.39 8.23
C GLY A 710 25.47 18.87 8.29
N ILE A 711 24.25 19.22 7.88
CA ILE A 711 23.69 20.57 7.92
C ILE A 711 22.74 20.65 9.12
N GLU A 712 23.03 21.54 10.08
CA GLU A 712 22.26 21.66 11.31
C GLU A 712 20.99 22.47 11.11
N GLU A 713 21.04 23.52 10.27
CA GLU A 713 19.90 24.40 9.99
C GLU A 713 19.18 23.98 8.70
N TYR A 714 17.97 23.50 8.83
CA TYR A 714 17.13 23.10 7.70
C TYR A 714 15.66 23.38 7.98
N GLY A 715 14.83 23.49 6.94
CA GLY A 715 13.41 23.66 7.11
C GLY A 715 12.70 24.25 5.89
N PHE A 716 11.50 24.73 6.14
CA PHE A 716 10.64 25.45 5.19
C PHE A 716 10.55 26.92 5.62
N GLU A 717 10.72 27.83 4.68
CA GLU A 717 10.60 29.27 4.93
C GLU A 717 9.20 29.75 4.57
N GLU A 718 8.45 30.26 5.58
CA GLU A 718 7.13 30.85 5.36
C GLU A 718 7.29 32.30 4.87
N GLY A 719 6.84 32.61 3.65
CA GLY A 719 6.81 33.98 3.10
C GLY A 719 6.50 34.05 1.61
N GLU A 720 5.97 35.19 1.16
CA GLU A 720 5.65 35.44 -0.27
C GLU A 720 6.91 35.57 -1.17
N SER A 721 8.10 35.45 -0.61
CA SER A 721 9.41 35.72 -1.27
C SER A 721 10.30 34.48 -1.40
N SER A 722 9.77 33.27 -1.39
CA SER A 722 10.60 32.09 -1.61
C SER A 722 11.06 32.01 -3.06
N ILE A 723 12.38 32.18 -3.29
CA ILE A 723 13.01 31.94 -4.60
C ILE A 723 13.01 30.43 -4.91
N THR A 724 12.83 30.09 -6.18
CA THR A 724 12.83 28.70 -6.66
C THR A 724 14.22 28.05 -6.56
N PHE A 725 14.32 26.72 -6.71
CA PHE A 725 15.62 26.03 -6.81
C PHE A 725 16.42 26.57 -7.99
N ALA A 726 15.78 26.77 -9.16
CA ALA A 726 16.44 27.31 -10.35
C ALA A 726 17.03 28.70 -10.09
N GLU A 727 16.30 29.59 -9.42
CA GLU A 727 16.80 30.93 -9.07
C GLU A 727 17.93 30.88 -8.03
N ALA A 728 17.80 30.03 -7.01
CA ALA A 728 18.83 29.88 -5.97
C ALA A 728 20.15 29.33 -6.52
N MET A 729 20.10 28.50 -7.57
CA MET A 729 21.27 27.82 -8.14
C MET A 729 21.81 28.50 -9.40
N LYS A 730 21.24 29.61 -9.85
CA LYS A 730 21.56 30.28 -11.11
C LYS A 730 23.07 30.62 -11.27
N ASP A 731 23.71 31.06 -10.20
CA ASP A 731 25.11 31.54 -10.25
C ASP A 731 26.09 30.63 -9.45
N LYS A 732 25.71 29.32 -9.28
CA LYS A 732 26.46 28.39 -8.45
C LYS A 732 27.42 27.46 -9.21
N GLU A 733 27.60 27.64 -10.51
CA GLU A 733 28.48 26.80 -11.32
C GLU A 733 29.91 26.75 -10.76
N GLN A 734 30.49 27.92 -10.42
CA GLN A 734 31.86 27.99 -9.88
C GLN A 734 31.96 27.30 -8.50
N VAL A 735 30.94 27.46 -7.64
CA VAL A 735 30.89 26.80 -6.33
C VAL A 735 30.86 25.27 -6.52
N TRP A 736 30.08 24.80 -7.49
CA TRP A 736 30.05 23.38 -7.81
C TRP A 736 31.36 22.84 -8.33
N GLU A 737 32.04 23.56 -9.23
CA GLU A 737 33.39 23.20 -9.72
C GLU A 737 34.40 23.06 -8.56
N GLU A 738 34.34 23.97 -7.57
CA GLU A 738 35.21 23.88 -6.36
C GLU A 738 34.88 22.63 -5.54
N ILE A 739 33.58 22.28 -5.38
CA ILE A 739 33.12 21.07 -4.66
C ILE A 739 33.63 19.83 -5.40
N VAL A 740 33.44 19.75 -6.72
CA VAL A 740 33.88 18.63 -7.56
C VAL A 740 35.38 18.40 -7.40
N LYS A 741 36.18 19.48 -7.49
CA LYS A 741 37.64 19.41 -7.34
C LYS A 741 38.08 19.02 -5.93
N LYS A 742 37.47 19.62 -4.91
CA LYS A 742 37.81 19.38 -3.50
C LYS A 742 37.54 17.94 -3.07
N ASN A 743 36.43 17.37 -3.53
CA ASN A 743 35.97 16.02 -3.16
C ASN A 743 36.37 14.94 -4.19
N GLN A 744 37.09 15.32 -5.25
CA GLN A 744 37.52 14.39 -6.33
C GLN A 744 36.33 13.65 -6.93
N LEU A 745 35.23 14.35 -7.16
CA LEU A 745 34.03 13.79 -7.76
C LEU A 745 34.26 13.49 -9.26
N LEU A 746 33.34 12.69 -9.84
CA LEU A 746 33.27 12.51 -11.28
C LEU A 746 33.15 13.88 -11.97
N PRO A 747 33.96 14.17 -12.98
CA PRO A 747 33.88 15.44 -13.70
C PRO A 747 32.50 15.64 -14.30
N ASN A 748 31.74 16.61 -13.80
CA ASN A 748 30.43 17.00 -14.29
C ASN A 748 30.21 18.50 -14.09
N LYS A 749 29.31 19.08 -14.87
CA LYS A 749 28.87 20.46 -14.73
C LYS A 749 27.57 20.53 -13.91
N LEU A 750 27.34 21.65 -13.27
CA LEU A 750 26.11 21.85 -12.48
C LEU A 750 24.84 21.62 -13.30
N GLU A 751 24.80 22.09 -14.55
CA GLU A 751 23.67 21.89 -15.48
C GLU A 751 23.40 20.41 -15.85
N GLN A 752 24.39 19.53 -15.69
CA GLN A 752 24.26 18.10 -15.99
C GLN A 752 23.66 17.29 -14.83
N VAL A 753 23.89 17.76 -13.61
CA VAL A 753 23.49 17.08 -12.36
C VAL A 753 22.33 17.79 -11.64
N GLY A 754 22.13 19.09 -11.89
CA GLY A 754 21.10 19.93 -11.30
C GLY A 754 19.82 20.01 -12.18
N GLY A 755 18.87 19.15 -11.99
CA GLY A 755 17.57 19.21 -12.65
C GLY A 755 16.62 20.20 -11.96
N TRP A 756 17.02 21.47 -11.83
CA TRP A 756 16.32 22.48 -11.03
C TRP A 756 14.86 22.68 -11.44
N TRP A 757 14.60 22.76 -12.75
CA TRP A 757 13.24 22.89 -13.30
C TRP A 757 12.34 21.74 -12.84
N PHE A 758 12.91 20.53 -12.73
CA PHE A 758 12.16 19.36 -12.30
C PHE A 758 11.90 19.40 -10.78
N ALA A 759 12.87 19.84 -9.98
CA ALA A 759 12.67 20.05 -8.56
C ALA A 759 11.59 21.12 -8.29
N ASP A 760 11.64 22.27 -9.01
CA ASP A 760 10.63 23.32 -8.92
C ASP A 760 9.23 22.80 -9.30
N LEU A 761 9.13 21.98 -10.34
CA LEU A 761 7.88 21.36 -10.76
C LEU A 761 7.33 20.39 -9.70
N MET A 762 8.17 19.48 -9.19
CA MET A 762 7.75 18.45 -8.26
C MET A 762 7.42 18.98 -6.87
N PHE A 763 8.05 20.06 -6.46
CA PHE A 763 7.82 20.71 -5.17
C PHE A 763 6.87 21.91 -5.24
N GLY A 764 6.44 22.31 -6.43
CA GLY A 764 5.58 23.48 -6.63
C GLY A 764 4.10 23.31 -6.22
N GLY A 765 3.64 22.07 -6.03
CA GLY A 765 2.25 21.75 -5.72
C GLY A 765 2.09 20.50 -4.86
N PRO A 766 0.88 20.04 -4.62
CA PRO A 766 0.61 18.84 -3.86
C PRO A 766 1.19 17.60 -4.57
N GLY A 767 1.65 16.64 -3.80
CA GLY A 767 2.17 15.36 -4.32
C GLY A 767 1.10 14.59 -5.12
N ILE A 768 1.54 13.95 -6.19
CA ILE A 768 0.74 12.96 -6.91
C ILE A 768 0.67 11.71 -6.03
N VAL A 769 -0.53 11.13 -5.91
CA VAL A 769 -0.72 9.85 -5.21
C VAL A 769 -1.51 8.92 -6.13
N THR A 770 -0.91 7.80 -6.49
CA THR A 770 -1.53 6.72 -7.27
C THR A 770 -1.91 5.54 -6.39
N ASN A 771 -2.77 4.67 -6.89
CA ASN A 771 -3.24 3.47 -6.21
C ASN A 771 -2.55 2.23 -6.81
N LEU A 772 -2.13 1.28 -5.95
CA LEU A 772 -1.48 0.02 -6.37
C LEU A 772 -2.42 -1.20 -6.36
N ASN A 773 -3.72 -1.02 -6.15
CA ASN A 773 -4.62 -2.15 -5.99
C ASN A 773 -4.57 -3.10 -7.19
N LYS A 774 -4.59 -2.56 -8.42
CA LYS A 774 -4.50 -3.36 -9.64
C LYS A 774 -3.21 -4.18 -9.71
N THR A 775 -2.06 -3.55 -9.49
CA THR A 775 -0.75 -4.20 -9.44
C THR A 775 -0.74 -5.38 -8.45
N LYS A 776 -1.29 -5.18 -7.24
CA LYS A 776 -1.35 -6.21 -6.20
C LYS A 776 -2.38 -7.30 -6.50
N GLU A 777 -3.55 -6.93 -7.02
CA GLU A 777 -4.61 -7.88 -7.43
C GLU A 777 -4.15 -8.79 -8.57
N HIS A 778 -3.23 -8.31 -9.44
CA HIS A 778 -2.59 -9.11 -10.49
C HIS A 778 -1.41 -9.95 -10.00
N GLY A 779 -0.97 -9.81 -8.72
CA GLY A 779 -0.01 -10.70 -8.07
C GLY A 779 1.37 -10.10 -7.77
N PHE A 780 1.65 -8.84 -8.12
CA PHE A 780 2.90 -8.19 -7.75
C PHE A 780 2.83 -7.60 -6.34
N LEU A 781 3.48 -8.25 -5.39
CA LEU A 781 3.50 -7.84 -3.98
C LEU A 781 4.78 -7.10 -3.55
N GLY A 782 5.66 -6.76 -4.51
CA GLY A 782 6.87 -6.00 -4.24
C GLY A 782 6.61 -4.68 -3.53
N PHE A 783 7.52 -4.27 -2.66
CA PHE A 783 7.47 -2.99 -1.96
C PHE A 783 8.87 -2.49 -1.66
N ARG A 784 8.99 -1.19 -1.36
CA ARG A 784 10.18 -0.56 -0.78
C ARG A 784 9.76 0.40 0.33
N ASN A 785 10.61 0.53 1.34
CA ASN A 785 10.51 1.60 2.31
C ASN A 785 11.12 2.86 1.71
N SER A 786 10.32 3.90 1.45
CA SER A 786 10.79 5.12 0.75
C SER A 786 11.93 5.83 1.46
N LYS A 787 11.96 5.84 2.79
CA LYS A 787 13.07 6.40 3.57
C LYS A 787 14.37 5.62 3.34
N LYS A 788 14.32 4.28 3.42
CA LYS A 788 15.49 3.42 3.19
C LYS A 788 15.96 3.49 1.74
N SER A 789 15.02 3.49 0.80
CA SER A 789 15.31 3.68 -0.63
C SER A 789 16.04 5.00 -0.87
N PHE A 790 15.54 6.11 -0.30
CA PHE A 790 16.18 7.42 -0.41
C PHE A 790 17.63 7.41 0.08
N VAL A 791 17.90 6.88 1.27
CA VAL A 791 19.26 6.79 1.85
C VAL A 791 20.14 5.90 0.99
N SER A 792 19.67 4.71 0.60
CA SER A 792 20.46 3.77 -0.21
C SER A 792 20.88 4.35 -1.56
N TRP A 793 20.01 5.10 -2.23
CA TRP A 793 20.36 5.75 -3.48
C TRP A 793 21.29 6.93 -3.27
N LEU A 794 21.16 7.67 -2.17
CA LEU A 794 22.10 8.73 -1.80
C LEU A 794 23.49 8.17 -1.54
N ASP A 795 23.60 7.06 -0.80
CA ASP A 795 24.86 6.36 -0.57
C ASP A 795 25.49 5.91 -1.89
N LYS A 796 24.69 5.31 -2.80
CA LYS A 796 25.16 4.92 -4.13
C LYS A 796 25.70 6.12 -4.93
N MET A 797 25.09 7.31 -4.83
CA MET A 797 25.59 8.53 -5.47
C MET A 797 26.94 9.00 -4.88
N LYS A 798 27.13 8.86 -3.55
CA LYS A 798 28.39 9.14 -2.88
C LYS A 798 29.48 8.14 -3.29
N ASP A 799 29.17 6.84 -3.30
CA ASP A 799 30.10 5.77 -3.67
C ASP A 799 30.61 5.94 -5.11
N TYR A 800 29.75 6.31 -6.03
CA TYR A 800 30.12 6.61 -7.42
C TYR A 800 30.66 8.04 -7.62
N LYS A 801 30.92 8.78 -6.52
CA LYS A 801 31.46 10.14 -6.56
C LYS A 801 30.69 11.12 -7.44
N VAL A 802 29.37 10.98 -7.48
CA VAL A 802 28.47 11.94 -8.14
C VAL A 802 28.24 13.15 -7.23
N VAL A 803 28.13 12.91 -5.93
CA VAL A 803 28.02 13.91 -4.85
C VAL A 803 29.01 13.60 -3.74
N PRO A 804 29.38 14.59 -2.88
CA PRO A 804 30.33 14.38 -1.79
C PRO A 804 29.78 13.47 -0.66
#